data_91a8b989ce2ae3c68a63fbe34b5b493c
#
_entry.id   91a8b989ce2ae3c68a63fbe34b5b493c
#
_cell.length_a   1.000
_cell.length_b   1.000
_cell.length_c   1.000
_cell.angle_alpha   90.00
_cell.angle_beta   90.00
_cell.angle_gamma   90.00
#
_symmetry.space_group_name_H-M   'P 1'
#
loop_
_entity.id
_entity.type
_entity.pdbx_description
1 polymer ?
#
loop_
_entity_poly.entity_id
_entity_poly.type
_entity_poly.pdbx_seq_one_letter_code
_entity_poly.pdbx_strand_id
1 'polypeptide(L)'
;QQLITSAQTNSDGQVFITPTRKPYFIVAKNKDHRAYVKLDDGATLSLSMYDVAGDAVQKGLKGFIYGERGVWRPGDTMFLTFILDDKLKSLPGNHPVMFELYNPQGQLYRKQLATKSVEGFYNFTTVTDKNAPTGNWNAQVKVGSVMFNKNIRIETIMPNRLKINVNVGDNLLIKGDEKVSLHAAWLTGAVAHNLQANVAVALAATETNFPKYKDYNFDDPTIRFESESINLFDGKIDNNGDANFPCKIETKTNAPGMLKANFATRVYEQGGAFSVDRFSITYSPYDVYAGIKLPEGESNTGILYTNRDNTISVATVDYKGNPVSRTHMRMELYKLEWRWWWEQYQDELANYSMDDYHKPVKVEEFSTSGGTAKIKLNIKEEDWGRYLIRIVDVDGGHSTSATTYFDWSNWMERQGGDNKVIANMLHFTTNKPSYKTDEEVSVTIPSPQGGRALVTIETGSRVLQAHWLETAKGNTVFKFKVTPEMAPNIYVHVSLIQPHAQTKNDLPIRLYGVVPVIIDDPETHLRPTISMPATLVPEGMASITVGEENNKEMVYTLAVVDEGLLDITRFKTPDPWNYFYAREALGVKTWDVFDYVIGAYGGELERILSIGGDGSELSKDGAKANRFKPMVKFFGPYHIKKGEKKTTTFKMPMYVGSVRTMVIAGYNAAYGSAEKATPVKSPLMILGTLPRVLSTDEEVKLPVSVFGGDKNLGNVTVKVESNGYVQLVGETSKTISVGKNDEKLVSFDLKVKRQIGIAKVKILASGGGVQTSYEIELDVRNPNPYQTDGKDYYVDAGKELKNNYSPIGIPGTNSGVIELSTIPPVNLDERLNYLITYPHGCVEQTTSGVFAQLYLDEIISLSDSKKAATETNIKAGINMLRKFQLNNGGLSYWPGANDVNDWGTTYA
;
A
#
# COMPACT_ATOMS: atom_id res chain seq x y z
N GLN A 1 42.11 5.32 18.41
CA GLN A 1 41.79 4.33 17.37
C GLN A 1 42.08 2.95 17.92
N GLN A 2 41.13 2.01 17.77
CA GLN A 2 41.26 0.63 18.21
C GLN A 2 41.26 -0.30 17.01
N LEU A 3 42.24 -1.21 16.93
CA LEU A 3 42.25 -2.26 15.92
C LEU A 3 41.08 -3.21 16.16
N ILE A 4 40.24 -3.39 15.10
CA ILE A 4 39.08 -4.30 15.17
C ILE A 4 39.52 -5.71 14.77
N THR A 5 40.22 -5.83 13.65
CA THR A 5 40.69 -7.12 13.11
C THR A 5 41.86 -6.88 12.14
N SER A 6 42.63 -7.92 11.84
CA SER A 6 43.67 -7.92 10.82
C SER A 6 43.69 -9.26 10.10
N ALA A 7 44.01 -9.26 8.80
CA ALA A 7 44.18 -10.45 7.99
C ALA A 7 45.23 -10.21 6.89
N GLN A 8 45.70 -11.28 6.26
CA GLN A 8 46.62 -11.22 5.12
C GLN A 8 45.84 -11.48 3.84
N THR A 9 46.20 -10.79 2.77
CA THR A 9 45.67 -11.05 1.42
C THR A 9 46.25 -12.34 0.82
N ASN A 10 45.46 -12.98 -0.04
CA ASN A 10 45.89 -14.11 -0.86
C ASN A 10 46.84 -13.67 -1.97
N SER A 11 47.22 -14.60 -2.86
CA SER A 11 48.09 -14.33 -4.04
C SER A 11 47.51 -13.30 -5.00
N ASP A 12 46.19 -13.16 -5.03
CA ASP A 12 45.45 -12.22 -5.88
C ASP A 12 45.26 -10.85 -5.23
N GLY A 13 45.84 -10.64 -4.02
CA GLY A 13 45.68 -9.42 -3.24
C GLY A 13 44.34 -9.25 -2.58
N GLN A 14 43.54 -10.31 -2.43
CA GLN A 14 42.20 -10.29 -1.88
C GLN A 14 42.17 -10.81 -0.45
N VAL A 15 41.27 -10.26 0.38
CA VAL A 15 40.97 -10.73 1.73
C VAL A 15 39.51 -10.50 2.07
N PHE A 16 38.87 -11.49 2.70
CA PHE A 16 37.52 -11.38 3.26
C PHE A 16 37.62 -11.32 4.78
N ILE A 17 37.01 -10.29 5.34
CA ILE A 17 36.96 -10.09 6.80
C ILE A 17 35.51 -9.83 7.25
N THR A 18 35.15 -10.42 8.38
CA THR A 18 33.85 -10.17 9.04
C THR A 18 34.12 -9.42 10.35
N PRO A 19 34.08 -8.08 10.33
CA PRO A 19 34.34 -7.29 11.52
C PRO A 19 33.18 -7.37 12.51
N THR A 20 33.47 -7.36 13.81
CA THR A 20 32.47 -7.39 14.88
C THR A 20 31.66 -6.09 15.01
N ARG A 21 32.16 -5.00 14.42
CA ARG A 21 31.52 -3.67 14.34
C ARG A 21 31.93 -2.97 13.06
N LYS A 22 31.15 -1.98 12.59
CA LYS A 22 31.47 -1.21 11.36
C LYS A 22 32.85 -0.57 11.50
N PRO A 23 33.81 -0.89 10.63
CA PRO A 23 35.14 -0.28 10.66
C PRO A 23 35.06 1.15 10.09
N TYR A 24 35.93 2.02 10.58
CA TYR A 24 36.05 3.41 10.10
C TYR A 24 37.13 3.56 9.04
N PHE A 25 38.23 2.80 9.22
CA PHE A 25 39.35 2.76 8.29
C PHE A 25 39.74 1.33 7.94
N ILE A 26 40.20 1.15 6.70
CA ILE A 26 40.97 0.00 6.29
C ILE A 26 42.39 0.48 5.98
N VAL A 27 43.41 -0.22 6.49
CA VAL A 27 44.79 0.06 6.24
C VAL A 27 45.46 -1.16 5.62
N ALA A 28 45.96 -1.03 4.40
CA ALA A 28 46.75 -2.05 3.73
C ALA A 28 48.27 -1.73 3.94
N LYS A 29 49.05 -2.76 4.29
CA LYS A 29 50.50 -2.62 4.48
C LYS A 29 51.27 -3.60 3.60
N ASN A 30 52.29 -3.11 2.92
CA ASN A 30 53.26 -3.94 2.24
C ASN A 30 54.67 -3.41 2.51
N LYS A 31 55.42 -4.10 3.38
CA LYS A 31 56.73 -3.63 3.89
C LYS A 31 56.58 -2.23 4.50
N ASP A 32 57.26 -1.22 3.95
CA ASP A 32 57.25 0.18 4.38
C ASP A 32 56.10 1.00 3.74
N HIS A 33 55.42 0.43 2.75
CA HIS A 33 54.31 1.10 2.08
C HIS A 33 53.01 0.89 2.81
N ARG A 34 52.18 1.94 2.92
CA ARG A 34 50.84 1.91 3.52
C ARG A 34 49.85 2.64 2.63
N ALA A 35 48.68 2.03 2.47
CA ALA A 35 47.51 2.64 1.86
C ALA A 35 46.35 2.56 2.83
N TYR A 36 45.50 3.56 2.85
CA TYR A 36 44.33 3.58 3.73
C TYR A 36 43.12 4.18 3.02
N VAL A 37 41.98 3.64 3.33
CA VAL A 37 40.70 4.15 2.86
C VAL A 37 39.75 4.35 4.05
N LYS A 38 39.08 5.51 4.08
CA LYS A 38 38.03 5.80 5.05
C LYS A 38 36.72 5.21 4.52
N LEU A 39 36.00 4.46 5.34
CA LEU A 39 34.70 3.87 5.01
C LEU A 39 33.58 4.82 5.43
N ASP A 40 33.53 5.98 4.82
CA ASP A 40 32.50 6.98 4.96
C ASP A 40 31.42 6.75 3.90
N ASP A 41 30.15 6.82 4.27
CA ASP A 41 29.04 6.58 3.34
C ASP A 41 28.99 7.65 2.23
N GLY A 42 29.48 8.86 2.50
CA GLY A 42 29.64 9.93 1.49
C GLY A 42 30.80 9.73 0.51
N ALA A 43 31.78 8.87 0.83
CA ALA A 43 32.95 8.57 -0.01
C ALA A 43 32.81 7.28 -0.83
N THR A 44 31.59 6.73 -0.94
CA THR A 44 31.33 5.57 -1.82
C THR A 44 31.34 5.99 -3.28
N LEU A 45 31.68 5.07 -4.19
CA LEU A 45 31.50 5.31 -5.62
C LEU A 45 30.03 5.65 -5.92
N SER A 46 29.79 6.71 -6.67
CA SER A 46 28.43 7.12 -7.03
C SER A 46 27.78 6.14 -7.99
N LEU A 47 26.61 5.65 -7.62
CA LEU A 47 25.80 4.72 -8.43
C LEU A 47 24.54 5.36 -9.01
N SER A 48 24.34 6.67 -8.83
CA SER A 48 23.12 7.39 -9.23
C SER A 48 22.82 7.38 -10.72
N MET A 49 23.84 7.11 -11.55
CA MET A 49 23.71 7.06 -13.01
C MET A 49 23.48 5.64 -13.55
N TYR A 50 23.42 4.63 -12.67
CA TYR A 50 23.25 3.23 -13.07
C TYR A 50 21.90 2.70 -12.62
N ASP A 51 21.37 1.72 -13.36
CA ASP A 51 20.13 1.04 -13.03
C ASP A 51 20.33 0.00 -11.91
N VAL A 52 20.45 0.48 -10.67
CA VAL A 52 20.71 -0.32 -9.47
C VAL A 52 19.49 -0.39 -8.52
N ALA A 53 18.33 0.08 -8.98
CA ALA A 53 17.10 0.11 -8.20
C ALA A 53 16.48 -1.29 -8.00
N GLY A 54 15.73 -1.44 -6.91
CA GLY A 54 15.03 -2.67 -6.55
C GLY A 54 14.65 -2.68 -5.07
N ASP A 55 14.21 -3.82 -4.57
CA ASP A 55 13.88 -4.00 -3.15
C ASP A 55 15.16 -4.16 -2.31
N ALA A 56 15.23 -3.43 -1.20
CA ALA A 56 16.37 -3.51 -0.29
C ALA A 56 16.33 -4.79 0.54
N VAL A 57 17.37 -5.59 0.45
CA VAL A 57 17.53 -6.80 1.28
C VAL A 57 18.12 -6.41 2.63
N GLN A 58 17.39 -6.61 3.73
CA GLN A 58 17.83 -6.23 5.06
C GLN A 58 18.68 -7.33 5.72
N LYS A 59 20.00 -7.17 5.73
CA LYS A 59 20.93 -8.14 6.34
C LYS A 59 20.81 -9.57 5.80
N GLY A 60 20.45 -9.73 4.52
CA GLY A 60 20.27 -11.03 3.89
C GLY A 60 18.93 -11.73 4.21
N LEU A 61 18.04 -11.07 4.95
CA LEU A 61 16.72 -11.59 5.29
C LEU A 61 15.64 -10.95 4.43
N LYS A 62 14.68 -11.77 3.97
CA LYS A 62 13.43 -11.31 3.39
C LYS A 62 12.25 -11.86 4.20
N GLY A 63 11.17 -11.10 4.28
CA GLY A 63 10.00 -11.50 5.06
C GLY A 63 8.70 -11.04 4.43
N PHE A 64 7.78 -11.96 4.22
CA PHE A 64 6.49 -11.70 3.60
C PHE A 64 5.35 -11.89 4.58
N ILE A 65 4.61 -10.82 4.87
CA ILE A 65 3.43 -10.84 5.74
C ILE A 65 2.18 -10.82 4.86
N TYR A 66 1.27 -11.77 5.06
CA TYR A 66 -0.02 -11.79 4.38
C TYR A 66 -1.15 -12.22 5.31
N GLY A 67 -2.37 -11.85 4.96
CA GLY A 67 -3.59 -12.28 5.60
C GLY A 67 -4.48 -13.01 4.62
N GLU A 68 -5.52 -13.63 5.14
CA GLU A 68 -6.51 -14.37 4.34
C GLU A 68 -7.45 -13.45 3.54
N ARG A 69 -7.40 -12.12 3.77
CA ARG A 69 -8.22 -11.11 3.08
C ARG A 69 -7.56 -9.73 3.19
N GLY A 70 -8.13 -8.74 2.48
CA GLY A 70 -7.58 -7.38 2.42
C GLY A 70 -8.16 -6.41 3.45
N VAL A 71 -9.30 -6.73 4.08
CA VAL A 71 -9.98 -5.88 5.06
C VAL A 71 -10.71 -6.73 6.10
N TRP A 72 -10.65 -6.29 7.35
CA TRP A 72 -11.31 -6.92 8.49
C TRP A 72 -12.29 -5.95 9.13
N ARG A 73 -13.22 -6.48 9.94
CA ARG A 73 -14.10 -5.66 10.76
C ARG A 73 -13.61 -5.65 12.21
N PRO A 74 -13.93 -4.62 12.97
CA PRO A 74 -13.78 -4.68 14.42
C PRO A 74 -14.45 -5.94 14.99
N GLY A 75 -13.72 -6.70 15.81
CA GLY A 75 -14.18 -7.97 16.36
C GLY A 75 -13.91 -9.21 15.51
N ASP A 76 -13.42 -9.07 14.29
CA ASP A 76 -13.04 -10.20 13.44
C ASP A 76 -11.75 -10.85 13.93
N THR A 77 -11.64 -12.17 13.74
CA THR A 77 -10.38 -12.90 13.86
C THR A 77 -9.57 -12.66 12.59
N MET A 78 -8.33 -12.25 12.74
CA MET A 78 -7.33 -12.08 11.69
C MET A 78 -6.35 -13.24 11.74
N PHE A 79 -6.14 -13.89 10.60
CA PHE A 79 -5.13 -14.93 10.41
C PHE A 79 -4.00 -14.34 9.57
N LEU A 80 -2.91 -13.96 10.23
CA LEU A 80 -1.75 -13.37 9.58
C LEU A 80 -0.62 -14.40 9.56
N THR A 81 -0.06 -14.61 8.40
CA THR A 81 1.10 -15.49 8.22
C THR A 81 2.31 -14.65 7.82
N PHE A 82 3.43 -14.96 8.41
CA PHE A 82 4.73 -14.42 8.05
C PHE A 82 5.62 -15.55 7.51
N ILE A 83 6.13 -15.38 6.30
CA ILE A 83 7.14 -16.27 5.73
C ILE A 83 8.48 -15.58 5.86
N LEU A 84 9.45 -16.24 6.50
CA LEU A 84 10.82 -15.79 6.62
C LEU A 84 11.70 -16.55 5.65
N ASP A 85 12.39 -15.84 4.78
CA ASP A 85 13.43 -16.37 3.90
C ASP A 85 14.81 -15.94 4.44
N ASP A 86 15.58 -16.92 4.89
CA ASP A 86 16.97 -16.79 5.34
C ASP A 86 17.87 -17.67 4.44
N LYS A 87 18.09 -17.20 3.21
CA LYS A 87 18.93 -17.92 2.22
C LYS A 87 20.32 -18.23 2.74
N LEU A 88 20.86 -17.39 3.61
CA LEU A 88 22.21 -17.51 4.15
C LEU A 88 22.27 -18.43 5.40
N LYS A 89 21.12 -18.90 5.90
CA LYS A 89 20.99 -19.65 7.16
C LYS A 89 21.73 -18.95 8.30
N SER A 90 21.57 -17.63 8.37
CA SER A 90 22.26 -16.77 9.33
C SER A 90 21.64 -16.81 10.73
N LEU A 91 20.40 -17.31 10.84
CA LEU A 91 19.66 -17.38 12.09
C LEU A 91 19.71 -18.79 12.70
N PRO A 92 19.77 -18.89 14.03
CA PRO A 92 19.63 -20.18 14.70
C PRO A 92 18.22 -20.76 14.51
N GLY A 93 18.08 -22.08 14.48
CA GLY A 93 16.83 -22.78 14.13
C GLY A 93 15.60 -22.44 14.99
N ASN A 94 15.77 -21.87 16.17
CA ASN A 94 14.68 -21.42 17.06
C ASN A 94 14.72 -19.91 17.32
N HIS A 95 15.19 -19.14 16.35
CA HIS A 95 15.26 -17.68 16.50
C HIS A 95 13.87 -17.10 16.80
N PRO A 96 13.71 -16.29 17.85
CA PRO A 96 12.41 -15.71 18.19
C PRO A 96 11.99 -14.66 17.17
N VAL A 97 10.72 -14.74 16.76
CA VAL A 97 10.07 -13.78 15.89
C VAL A 97 8.99 -13.05 16.68
N MET A 98 9.06 -11.73 16.70
CA MET A 98 8.13 -10.88 17.46
C MET A 98 7.11 -10.25 16.52
N PHE A 99 5.85 -10.55 16.73
CA PHE A 99 4.73 -9.87 16.07
C PHE A 99 4.17 -8.77 16.96
N GLU A 100 3.97 -7.60 16.40
CA GLU A 100 3.34 -6.44 17.04
C GLU A 100 2.27 -5.85 16.10
N LEU A 101 1.10 -5.56 16.65
CA LEU A 101 0.00 -4.91 15.95
C LEU A 101 -0.25 -3.54 16.56
N TYR A 102 -0.22 -2.51 15.74
CA TYR A 102 -0.46 -1.12 16.13
C TYR A 102 -1.77 -0.62 15.53
N ASN A 103 -2.55 0.11 16.32
CA ASN A 103 -3.76 0.76 15.86
C ASN A 103 -3.48 2.00 14.98
N PRO A 104 -4.48 2.66 14.38
CA PRO A 104 -4.28 3.85 13.56
C PRO A 104 -3.62 5.03 14.29
N GLN A 105 -3.72 5.07 15.61
CA GLN A 105 -3.07 6.07 16.46
C GLN A 105 -1.61 5.73 16.80
N GLY A 106 -1.06 4.63 16.23
CA GLY A 106 0.30 4.16 16.51
C GLY A 106 0.49 3.49 17.88
N GLN A 107 -0.59 3.17 18.57
CA GLN A 107 -0.55 2.51 19.87
C GLN A 107 -0.38 1.00 19.71
N LEU A 108 0.49 0.39 20.50
CA LEU A 108 0.65 -1.06 20.53
C LEU A 108 -0.63 -1.72 21.06
N TYR A 109 -1.31 -2.46 20.21
CA TYR A 109 -2.55 -3.15 20.53
C TYR A 109 -2.32 -4.61 20.94
N ARG A 110 -1.45 -5.31 20.22
CA ARG A 110 -1.15 -6.72 20.44
C ARG A 110 0.32 -7.01 20.26
N LYS A 111 0.87 -7.89 21.10
CA LYS A 111 2.23 -8.39 20.98
C LYS A 111 2.23 -9.91 21.14
N GLN A 112 2.92 -10.62 20.25
CA GLN A 112 3.05 -12.09 20.29
C GLN A 112 4.48 -12.49 19.95
N LEU A 113 5.02 -13.46 20.66
CA LEU A 113 6.33 -14.04 20.41
C LEU A 113 6.15 -15.45 19.84
N ALA A 114 6.74 -15.73 18.70
CA ALA A 114 6.79 -17.05 18.11
C ALA A 114 8.24 -17.57 18.06
N THR A 115 8.46 -18.77 18.58
CA THR A 115 9.76 -19.46 18.59
C THR A 115 9.76 -20.72 17.73
N LYS A 116 8.61 -21.07 17.16
CA LYS A 116 8.44 -22.25 16.31
C LYS A 116 7.82 -21.84 14.99
N SER A 117 8.36 -22.35 13.91
CA SER A 117 7.83 -22.25 12.56
C SER A 117 7.69 -23.63 11.93
N VAL A 118 6.95 -23.68 10.84
CA VAL A 118 6.98 -24.84 9.93
C VAL A 118 7.73 -24.37 8.69
N GLU A 119 9.02 -24.73 8.57
CA GLU A 119 9.90 -24.33 7.46
C GLU A 119 9.82 -22.84 7.11
N GLY A 120 9.95 -21.97 8.13
CA GLY A 120 9.90 -20.52 7.95
C GLY A 120 8.50 -19.89 7.96
N PHE A 121 7.43 -20.67 8.05
CA PHE A 121 6.05 -20.15 8.18
C PHE A 121 5.68 -19.93 9.64
N TYR A 122 5.38 -18.69 10.00
CA TYR A 122 4.90 -18.30 11.33
C TYR A 122 3.46 -17.79 11.21
N ASN A 123 2.54 -18.37 12.00
CA ASN A 123 1.14 -17.94 12.03
C ASN A 123 0.84 -17.15 13.29
N PHE A 124 0.18 -16.01 13.11
CA PHE A 124 -0.31 -15.15 14.16
C PHE A 124 -1.84 -15.03 14.05
N THR A 125 -2.54 -15.48 15.08
CA THR A 125 -3.98 -15.29 15.18
C THR A 125 -4.25 -14.19 16.17
N THR A 126 -4.96 -13.16 15.75
CA THR A 126 -5.34 -12.05 16.61
C THR A 126 -6.79 -11.62 16.38
N VAL A 127 -7.42 -11.11 17.44
CA VAL A 127 -8.80 -10.63 17.41
C VAL A 127 -8.77 -9.20 17.90
N THR A 128 -9.47 -8.31 17.22
CA THR A 128 -9.70 -6.95 17.71
C THR A 128 -11.00 -6.86 18.51
N ASP A 129 -11.11 -5.88 19.39
CA ASP A 129 -12.35 -5.58 20.07
C ASP A 129 -13.43 -5.18 19.05
N LYS A 130 -14.69 -5.45 19.38
CA LYS A 130 -15.84 -5.04 18.54
C LYS A 130 -15.93 -3.52 18.37
N ASN A 131 -15.35 -2.78 19.31
CA ASN A 131 -15.28 -1.31 19.31
C ASN A 131 -13.89 -0.79 18.91
N ALA A 132 -13.02 -1.65 18.37
CA ALA A 132 -11.72 -1.22 17.90
C ALA A 132 -11.84 -0.12 16.82
N PRO A 133 -10.96 0.89 16.83
CA PRO A 133 -11.00 1.97 15.84
C PRO A 133 -10.84 1.42 14.43
N THR A 134 -11.59 1.98 13.50
CA THR A 134 -11.44 1.72 12.07
C THR A 134 -10.27 2.51 11.49
N GLY A 135 -9.72 2.07 10.36
CA GLY A 135 -8.63 2.73 9.66
C GLY A 135 -7.47 1.79 9.33
N ASN A 136 -6.32 2.38 9.05
CA ASN A 136 -5.10 1.65 8.70
C ASN A 136 -4.32 1.30 9.98
N TRP A 137 -4.27 0.03 10.29
CA TRP A 137 -3.46 -0.56 11.34
C TRP A 137 -2.12 -1.01 10.76
N ASN A 138 -1.09 -1.14 11.60
CA ASN A 138 0.22 -1.59 11.17
C ASN A 138 0.60 -2.88 11.89
N ALA A 139 0.77 -3.97 11.13
CA ALA A 139 1.34 -5.21 11.61
C ALA A 139 2.85 -5.20 11.36
N GLN A 140 3.63 -5.39 12.42
CA GLN A 140 5.09 -5.45 12.38
C GLN A 140 5.58 -6.82 12.82
N VAL A 141 6.55 -7.35 12.08
CA VAL A 141 7.27 -8.57 12.47
C VAL A 141 8.75 -8.24 12.61
N LYS A 142 9.30 -8.48 13.79
CA LYS A 142 10.70 -8.22 14.12
C LYS A 142 11.47 -9.53 14.21
N VAL A 143 12.58 -9.61 13.47
CA VAL A 143 13.51 -10.74 13.47
C VAL A 143 14.89 -10.18 13.82
N GLY A 144 15.30 -10.31 15.07
CA GLY A 144 16.47 -9.61 15.59
C GLY A 144 16.33 -8.10 15.44
N SER A 145 17.22 -7.48 14.66
CA SER A 145 17.18 -6.03 14.36
C SER A 145 16.47 -5.68 13.04
N VAL A 146 15.97 -6.70 12.31
CA VAL A 146 15.24 -6.49 11.05
C VAL A 146 13.75 -6.41 11.32
N MET A 147 13.05 -5.51 10.62
CA MET A 147 11.63 -5.26 10.80
C MET A 147 10.90 -5.30 9.46
N PHE A 148 9.81 -6.07 9.43
CA PHE A 148 8.91 -6.18 8.30
C PHE A 148 7.55 -5.60 8.67
N ASN A 149 6.93 -4.85 7.76
CA ASN A 149 5.69 -4.13 8.01
C ASN A 149 4.61 -4.51 7.00
N LYS A 150 3.35 -4.50 7.45
CA LYS A 150 2.17 -4.62 6.60
C LYS A 150 1.04 -3.77 7.12
N ASN A 151 0.45 -2.97 6.24
CA ASN A 151 -0.78 -2.25 6.55
C ASN A 151 -1.96 -3.23 6.60
N ILE A 152 -2.71 -3.17 7.70
CA ILE A 152 -3.92 -3.96 7.95
C ILE A 152 -5.09 -2.98 7.97
N ARG A 153 -6.03 -3.15 7.07
CA ARG A 153 -7.21 -2.30 6.99
C ARG A 153 -8.35 -2.88 7.81
N ILE A 154 -8.83 -2.11 8.79
CA ILE A 154 -10.00 -2.49 9.62
C ILE A 154 -11.11 -1.49 9.37
N GLU A 155 -12.25 -1.97 8.87
CA GLU A 155 -13.38 -1.13 8.46
C GLU A 155 -14.71 -1.77 8.82
N THR A 156 -15.75 -0.96 9.02
CA THR A 156 -17.12 -1.46 9.18
C THR A 156 -17.72 -1.72 7.79
N ILE A 157 -17.47 -2.92 7.26
CA ILE A 157 -17.88 -3.33 5.92
C ILE A 157 -19.00 -4.37 5.95
N MET A 158 -19.75 -4.46 4.85
CA MET A 158 -20.67 -5.55 4.54
C MET A 158 -20.12 -6.35 3.35
N PRO A 159 -20.14 -7.68 3.39
CA PRO A 159 -19.81 -8.49 2.22
C PRO A 159 -20.75 -8.17 1.07
N ASN A 160 -20.22 -8.10 -0.14
CA ASN A 160 -21.03 -8.06 -1.34
C ASN A 160 -21.87 -9.33 -1.44
N ARG A 161 -23.08 -9.20 -1.91
CA ARG A 161 -23.99 -10.32 -2.22
C ARG A 161 -24.15 -10.50 -3.72
N LEU A 162 -23.84 -9.45 -4.48
CA LEU A 162 -23.84 -9.43 -5.94
C LEU A 162 -22.37 -9.38 -6.44
N LYS A 163 -22.09 -10.14 -7.45
CA LYS A 163 -20.89 -9.99 -8.27
C LYS A 163 -21.20 -8.96 -9.34
N ILE A 164 -20.42 -7.91 -9.37
CA ILE A 164 -20.57 -6.79 -10.30
C ILE A 164 -19.39 -6.84 -11.25
N ASN A 165 -19.67 -6.77 -12.54
CA ASN A 165 -18.67 -6.67 -13.59
C ASN A 165 -18.97 -5.48 -14.48
N VAL A 166 -18.07 -4.50 -14.50
CA VAL A 166 -18.14 -3.35 -15.39
C VAL A 166 -17.06 -3.49 -16.44
N ASN A 167 -17.52 -3.57 -17.70
CA ASN A 167 -16.64 -3.63 -18.86
C ASN A 167 -16.65 -2.28 -19.56
N VAL A 168 -15.48 -1.65 -19.62
CA VAL A 168 -15.24 -0.35 -20.26
C VAL A 168 -14.45 -0.49 -21.58
N GLY A 169 -14.39 -1.71 -22.15
CA GLY A 169 -13.62 -1.99 -23.35
C GLY A 169 -12.16 -2.35 -23.06
N ASP A 170 -11.23 -1.72 -23.77
CA ASP A 170 -9.79 -1.95 -23.64
C ASP A 170 -9.21 -1.43 -22.29
N ASN A 171 -7.94 -1.70 -22.05
CA ASN A 171 -7.21 -1.22 -20.84
C ASN A 171 -6.96 0.30 -20.82
N LEU A 172 -7.38 1.02 -21.85
CA LEU A 172 -7.28 2.47 -21.99
C LEU A 172 -8.63 3.01 -22.42
N LEU A 173 -9.23 3.85 -21.60
CA LEU A 173 -10.46 4.57 -21.92
C LEU A 173 -10.10 5.86 -22.68
N ILE A 174 -10.77 6.12 -23.78
CA ILE A 174 -10.55 7.30 -24.61
C ILE A 174 -11.72 8.28 -24.51
N LYS A 175 -11.47 9.54 -24.86
CA LYS A 175 -12.51 10.56 -24.99
C LYS A 175 -13.48 10.16 -26.11
N GLY A 176 -14.77 10.10 -25.79
CA GLY A 176 -15.83 9.77 -26.77
C GLY A 176 -17.03 9.09 -26.11
N ASP A 177 -17.92 8.57 -26.95
CA ASP A 177 -19.15 7.88 -26.53
C ASP A 177 -18.94 6.35 -26.47
N GLU A 178 -17.84 5.87 -25.86
CA GLU A 178 -17.65 4.45 -25.66
C GLU A 178 -18.78 3.86 -24.82
N LYS A 179 -19.24 2.67 -25.21
CA LYS A 179 -20.29 1.97 -24.47
C LYS A 179 -19.69 1.20 -23.32
N VAL A 180 -20.17 1.50 -22.12
CA VAL A 180 -19.89 0.72 -20.91
C VAL A 180 -21.00 -0.31 -20.72
N SER A 181 -20.64 -1.55 -20.48
CA SER A 181 -21.57 -2.60 -20.06
C SER A 181 -21.38 -2.93 -18.59
N LEU A 182 -22.46 -2.93 -17.85
CA LEU A 182 -22.58 -3.39 -16.48
C LEU A 182 -23.31 -4.71 -16.46
N HIS A 183 -22.75 -5.73 -15.86
CA HIS A 183 -23.40 -7.00 -15.54
C HIS A 183 -23.38 -7.27 -14.05
N ALA A 184 -24.52 -7.63 -13.47
CA ALA A 184 -24.63 -8.02 -12.08
C ALA A 184 -25.33 -9.37 -11.94
N ALA A 185 -24.80 -10.23 -11.09
CA ALA A 185 -25.40 -11.52 -10.74
C ALA A 185 -25.25 -11.76 -9.24
N TRP A 186 -26.19 -12.47 -8.63
CA TRP A 186 -26.02 -12.93 -7.26
C TRP A 186 -24.83 -13.87 -7.15
N LEU A 187 -24.09 -13.83 -6.05
CA LEU A 187 -22.96 -14.75 -5.80
C LEU A 187 -23.40 -16.22 -5.78
N THR A 188 -24.69 -16.47 -5.63
CA THR A 188 -25.31 -17.80 -5.80
C THR A 188 -25.34 -18.27 -7.24
N GLY A 189 -25.09 -17.37 -8.21
CA GLY A 189 -25.22 -17.60 -9.66
C GLY A 189 -26.62 -17.35 -10.21
N ALA A 190 -27.58 -16.86 -9.40
CA ALA A 190 -28.87 -16.38 -9.91
C ALA A 190 -28.68 -15.02 -10.59
N VAL A 191 -29.54 -14.72 -11.57
CA VAL A 191 -29.51 -13.43 -12.28
C VAL A 191 -30.03 -12.35 -11.33
N ALA A 192 -29.34 -11.23 -11.28
CA ALA A 192 -29.82 -10.03 -10.58
C ALA A 192 -30.61 -9.18 -11.57
N HIS A 193 -31.96 -9.20 -11.49
CA HIS A 193 -32.83 -8.51 -12.44
C HIS A 193 -33.56 -7.33 -11.81
N ASN A 194 -33.78 -6.28 -12.60
CA ASN A 194 -34.54 -5.08 -12.23
C ASN A 194 -34.04 -4.34 -10.99
N LEU A 195 -32.76 -4.51 -10.61
CA LEU A 195 -32.14 -3.82 -9.48
C LEU A 195 -31.68 -2.42 -9.89
N GLN A 196 -31.76 -1.47 -8.95
CA GLN A 196 -31.20 -0.13 -9.13
C GLN A 196 -29.69 -0.20 -9.14
N ALA A 197 -29.03 0.49 -10.07
CA ALA A 197 -27.57 0.59 -10.15
C ALA A 197 -27.13 2.04 -10.36
N ASN A 198 -25.96 2.37 -9.80
CA ASN A 198 -25.31 3.67 -9.97
C ASN A 198 -23.85 3.43 -10.31
N VAL A 199 -23.36 4.11 -11.36
CA VAL A 199 -21.95 4.07 -11.78
C VAL A 199 -21.41 5.49 -11.79
N ALA A 200 -20.42 5.75 -10.99
CA ALA A 200 -19.70 7.02 -10.92
C ALA A 200 -18.22 6.81 -11.25
N VAL A 201 -17.58 7.83 -11.84
CA VAL A 201 -16.14 7.88 -12.08
C VAL A 201 -15.54 9.11 -11.44
N ALA A 202 -14.42 8.94 -10.74
CA ALA A 202 -13.62 10.03 -10.22
C ALA A 202 -12.29 10.09 -10.97
N LEU A 203 -11.95 11.28 -11.50
CA LEU A 203 -10.73 11.49 -12.28
C LEU A 203 -9.62 12.05 -11.38
N ALA A 204 -8.39 11.59 -11.59
CA ALA A 204 -7.20 12.13 -10.95
C ALA A 204 -6.03 12.15 -11.95
N ALA A 205 -5.11 13.11 -11.82
CA ALA A 205 -3.91 13.14 -12.64
C ALA A 205 -3.06 11.87 -12.45
N THR A 206 -2.43 11.40 -13.52
CA THR A 206 -1.49 10.29 -13.51
C THR A 206 -0.38 10.56 -14.50
N GLU A 207 0.75 9.91 -14.33
CA GLU A 207 1.89 10.05 -15.23
C GLU A 207 1.57 9.47 -16.62
N THR A 208 1.96 10.22 -17.67
CA THR A 208 1.74 9.85 -19.07
C THR A 208 3.00 9.22 -19.66
N ASN A 209 2.99 7.93 -19.89
CA ASN A 209 4.13 7.18 -20.36
C ASN A 209 3.83 6.42 -21.66
N PHE A 210 4.70 6.57 -22.67
CA PHE A 210 4.68 5.80 -23.90
C PHE A 210 5.95 4.94 -24.04
N PRO A 211 5.86 3.60 -24.15
CA PRO A 211 7.03 2.70 -24.13
C PRO A 211 8.10 3.00 -25.18
N LYS A 212 7.71 3.55 -26.35
CA LYS A 212 8.63 3.94 -27.42
C LYS A 212 9.31 5.29 -27.19
N TYR A 213 8.84 6.09 -26.22
CA TYR A 213 9.30 7.45 -25.96
C TYR A 213 9.63 7.65 -24.46
N LYS A 214 10.36 6.72 -23.89
CA LYS A 214 10.69 6.70 -22.44
C LYS A 214 11.45 7.94 -21.96
N ASP A 215 12.21 8.59 -22.86
CA ASP A 215 13.03 9.77 -22.55
C ASP A 215 12.26 11.09 -22.78
N TYR A 216 10.99 11.03 -23.14
CA TYR A 216 10.16 12.21 -23.36
C TYR A 216 9.21 12.41 -22.17
N ASN A 217 9.04 13.66 -21.75
CA ASN A 217 7.97 14.05 -20.86
C ASN A 217 6.72 14.41 -21.65
N PHE A 218 5.57 13.86 -21.28
CA PHE A 218 4.27 14.13 -21.89
C PHE A 218 3.31 14.82 -20.93
N ASP A 219 3.73 15.16 -19.73
CA ASP A 219 2.89 15.84 -18.75
C ASP A 219 3.22 17.33 -18.68
N ASP A 220 2.22 18.15 -18.41
CA ASP A 220 2.39 19.57 -18.18
C ASP A 220 2.18 19.91 -16.69
N PRO A 221 3.24 20.00 -15.86
CA PRO A 221 3.14 20.33 -14.45
C PRO A 221 2.65 21.76 -14.19
N THR A 222 2.50 22.60 -15.23
CA THR A 222 1.89 23.92 -15.11
C THR A 222 0.36 23.89 -15.09
N ILE A 223 -0.24 22.72 -15.34
CA ILE A 223 -1.69 22.51 -15.30
C ILE A 223 -2.06 21.84 -13.97
N ARG A 224 -2.83 22.55 -13.15
CA ARG A 224 -3.42 21.97 -11.93
C ARG A 224 -4.74 21.30 -12.28
N PHE A 225 -4.82 19.99 -12.05
CA PHE A 225 -6.04 19.22 -12.23
C PHE A 225 -6.67 18.88 -10.87
N GLU A 226 -7.89 19.34 -10.65
CA GLU A 226 -8.67 18.98 -9.47
C GLU A 226 -9.50 17.74 -9.75
N SER A 227 -9.55 16.81 -8.77
CA SER A 227 -10.32 15.58 -8.91
C SER A 227 -11.80 15.88 -9.10
N GLU A 228 -12.36 15.39 -10.19
CA GLU A 228 -13.77 15.54 -10.53
C GLU A 228 -14.50 14.19 -10.44
N SER A 229 -15.72 14.21 -9.90
CA SER A 229 -16.60 13.03 -9.85
C SER A 229 -17.79 13.21 -10.79
N ILE A 230 -17.96 12.26 -11.70
CA ILE A 230 -18.98 12.29 -12.76
C ILE A 230 -19.87 11.06 -12.57
N ASN A 231 -21.19 11.26 -12.57
CA ASN A 231 -22.15 10.17 -12.56
C ASN A 231 -22.43 9.73 -14.00
N LEU A 232 -22.07 8.50 -14.35
CA LEU A 232 -22.21 7.95 -15.71
C LEU A 232 -23.56 7.24 -15.92
N PHE A 233 -24.07 6.62 -14.86
CA PHE A 233 -25.31 5.85 -14.91
C PHE A 233 -26.03 5.90 -13.57
N ASP A 234 -27.34 6.12 -13.62
CA ASP A 234 -28.25 5.96 -12.49
C ASP A 234 -29.59 5.43 -13.04
N GLY A 235 -29.82 4.13 -12.86
CA GLY A 235 -30.95 3.46 -13.47
C GLY A 235 -31.06 2.00 -13.05
N LYS A 236 -31.98 1.25 -13.66
CA LYS A 236 -32.16 -0.17 -13.38
C LYS A 236 -31.42 -1.04 -14.41
N ILE A 237 -30.82 -2.13 -13.92
CA ILE A 237 -30.38 -3.23 -14.77
C ILE A 237 -31.60 -4.00 -15.29
N ASP A 238 -31.46 -4.63 -16.44
CA ASP A 238 -32.53 -5.37 -17.12
C ASP A 238 -32.84 -6.74 -16.48
N ASN A 239 -33.69 -7.53 -17.14
CA ASN A 239 -34.05 -8.87 -16.71
C ASN A 239 -32.90 -9.90 -16.78
N ASN A 240 -31.82 -9.60 -17.50
CA ASN A 240 -30.64 -10.45 -17.60
C ASN A 240 -29.54 -10.00 -16.63
N GLY A 241 -29.76 -8.93 -15.87
CA GLY A 241 -28.77 -8.34 -15.00
C GLY A 241 -27.82 -7.36 -15.70
N ASP A 242 -28.21 -6.87 -16.89
CA ASP A 242 -27.36 -6.04 -17.73
C ASP A 242 -27.84 -4.58 -17.77
N ALA A 243 -26.89 -3.66 -17.92
CA ALA A 243 -27.16 -2.29 -18.33
C ALA A 243 -26.05 -1.82 -19.26
N ASN A 244 -26.44 -1.11 -20.34
CA ASN A 244 -25.52 -0.50 -21.28
C ASN A 244 -25.75 1.00 -21.32
N PHE A 245 -24.70 1.78 -21.19
CA PHE A 245 -24.77 3.23 -21.15
C PHE A 245 -23.51 3.86 -21.77
N PRO A 246 -23.61 5.10 -22.31
CA PRO A 246 -22.45 5.79 -22.84
C PRO A 246 -21.51 6.25 -21.73
N CYS A 247 -20.20 6.16 -21.96
CA CYS A 247 -19.16 6.68 -21.09
C CYS A 247 -18.83 8.12 -21.46
N LYS A 248 -19.70 9.07 -21.09
CA LYS A 248 -19.46 10.49 -21.32
C LYS A 248 -18.65 11.10 -20.21
N ILE A 249 -17.35 11.25 -20.42
CA ILE A 249 -16.45 11.92 -19.51
C ILE A 249 -16.09 13.28 -20.09
N GLU A 250 -16.63 14.35 -19.49
CA GLU A 250 -16.30 15.73 -19.82
C GLU A 250 -15.58 16.36 -18.63
N THR A 251 -14.35 16.81 -18.82
CA THR A 251 -13.57 17.49 -17.79
C THR A 251 -13.82 18.99 -17.85
N LYS A 252 -13.99 19.64 -16.72
CA LYS A 252 -14.17 21.11 -16.62
C LYS A 252 -12.88 21.87 -16.83
N THR A 253 -11.76 21.22 -16.49
CA THR A 253 -10.41 21.79 -16.61
C THR A 253 -9.58 20.95 -17.56
N ASN A 254 -8.57 21.57 -18.18
CA ASN A 254 -7.61 20.85 -19.01
C ASN A 254 -6.83 19.85 -18.14
N ALA A 255 -6.57 18.68 -18.68
CA ALA A 255 -5.78 17.66 -18.02
C ALA A 255 -4.27 17.90 -18.27
N PRO A 256 -3.39 17.67 -17.28
CA PRO A 256 -1.94 17.80 -17.46
C PRO A 256 -1.35 16.75 -18.41
N GLY A 257 -2.04 15.66 -18.64
CA GLY A 257 -1.69 14.52 -19.44
C GLY A 257 -2.80 13.47 -19.37
N MET A 258 -2.46 12.19 -19.30
CA MET A 258 -3.44 11.13 -19.05
C MET A 258 -3.97 11.22 -17.62
N LEU A 259 -5.18 10.71 -17.42
CA LEU A 259 -5.85 10.69 -16.12
C LEU A 259 -6.09 9.25 -15.67
N LYS A 260 -6.16 9.07 -14.37
CA LYS A 260 -6.63 7.84 -13.75
C LYS A 260 -8.11 7.96 -13.47
N ALA A 261 -8.93 7.18 -14.18
CA ALA A 261 -10.37 7.08 -13.97
C ALA A 261 -10.67 6.01 -12.94
N ASN A 262 -11.18 6.42 -11.78
CA ASN A 262 -11.53 5.55 -10.65
C ASN A 262 -13.05 5.33 -10.66
N PHE A 263 -13.47 4.16 -11.11
CA PHE A 263 -14.88 3.77 -11.17
C PHE A 263 -15.36 3.28 -9.81
N ALA A 264 -16.58 3.66 -9.46
CA ALA A 264 -17.30 3.17 -8.28
C ALA A 264 -18.73 2.80 -8.71
N THR A 265 -19.02 1.52 -8.70
CA THR A 265 -20.33 0.96 -9.07
C THR A 265 -21.05 0.45 -7.85
N ARG A 266 -22.34 0.80 -7.70
CA ARG A 266 -23.23 0.28 -6.67
C ARG A 266 -24.43 -0.36 -7.32
N VAL A 267 -24.79 -1.56 -6.90
CA VAL A 267 -26.04 -2.23 -7.28
C VAL A 267 -26.85 -2.49 -6.02
N TYR A 268 -28.08 -1.97 -5.99
CA TYR A 268 -28.94 -1.96 -4.81
C TYR A 268 -29.90 -3.14 -4.84
N GLU A 269 -29.98 -3.84 -3.74
CA GLU A 269 -31.04 -4.82 -3.49
C GLU A 269 -32.37 -4.11 -3.22
N GLN A 270 -33.49 -4.79 -3.38
CA GLN A 270 -34.82 -4.20 -3.12
C GLN A 270 -35.01 -3.73 -1.68
N GLY A 271 -34.24 -4.28 -0.72
CA GLY A 271 -34.21 -3.86 0.67
C GLY A 271 -33.30 -2.68 0.97
N GLY A 272 -32.68 -2.04 -0.04
CA GLY A 272 -31.81 -0.89 0.12
C GLY A 272 -30.35 -1.20 0.49
N ALA A 273 -29.99 -2.45 0.79
CA ALA A 273 -28.58 -2.86 0.86
C ALA A 273 -27.96 -2.83 -0.55
N PHE A 274 -26.66 -2.64 -0.63
CA PHE A 274 -25.98 -2.60 -1.92
C PHE A 274 -24.68 -3.36 -1.90
N SER A 275 -24.29 -3.86 -3.05
CA SER A 275 -22.96 -4.37 -3.36
C SER A 275 -22.19 -3.31 -4.12
N VAL A 276 -20.85 -3.29 -3.95
CA VAL A 276 -19.98 -2.27 -4.55
C VAL A 276 -18.83 -2.93 -5.29
N ASP A 277 -18.51 -2.39 -6.47
CA ASP A 277 -17.27 -2.67 -7.20
C ASP A 277 -16.51 -1.38 -7.46
N ARG A 278 -15.17 -1.43 -7.34
CA ARG A 278 -14.28 -0.29 -7.58
C ARG A 278 -13.07 -0.74 -8.36
N PHE A 279 -12.77 -0.06 -9.43
CA PHE A 279 -11.55 -0.27 -10.21
C PHE A 279 -11.04 1.04 -10.79
N SER A 280 -9.81 1.00 -11.28
CA SER A 280 -9.18 2.14 -11.93
C SER A 280 -8.67 1.73 -13.29
N ILE A 281 -8.80 2.64 -14.26
CA ILE A 281 -8.28 2.49 -15.62
C ILE A 281 -7.66 3.82 -16.05
N THR A 282 -6.71 3.79 -16.98
CA THR A 282 -6.17 5.01 -17.56
C THR A 282 -7.19 5.61 -18.53
N TYR A 283 -7.38 6.92 -18.46
CA TYR A 283 -8.24 7.69 -19.35
C TYR A 283 -7.41 8.69 -20.16
N SER A 284 -7.59 8.69 -21.47
CA SER A 284 -6.97 9.63 -22.39
C SER A 284 -7.95 10.75 -22.73
N PRO A 285 -7.79 11.96 -22.18
CA PRO A 285 -8.63 13.13 -22.52
C PRO A 285 -8.26 13.76 -23.88
N TYR A 286 -7.14 13.40 -24.48
CA TYR A 286 -6.63 13.94 -25.74
C TYR A 286 -6.44 12.85 -26.79
N ASP A 287 -6.66 13.22 -28.05
CA ASP A 287 -6.41 12.33 -29.18
C ASP A 287 -4.91 12.22 -29.51
N VAL A 288 -4.18 13.33 -29.29
CA VAL A 288 -2.75 13.43 -29.53
C VAL A 288 -2.05 14.11 -28.35
N TYR A 289 -0.88 13.61 -28.04
CA TYR A 289 -0.01 14.07 -26.96
C TYR A 289 1.27 14.67 -27.55
N ALA A 290 1.62 15.86 -27.11
CA ALA A 290 2.92 16.46 -27.33
C ALA A 290 3.89 16.00 -26.24
N GLY A 291 5.07 15.58 -26.61
CA GLY A 291 6.17 15.20 -25.71
C GLY A 291 7.40 16.05 -25.97
N ILE A 292 8.10 16.37 -24.89
CA ILE A 292 9.36 17.12 -24.93
C ILE A 292 10.52 16.28 -24.42
N LYS A 293 11.64 16.28 -25.16
CA LYS A 293 12.93 15.75 -24.69
C LYS A 293 13.97 16.85 -24.79
N LEU A 294 14.52 17.22 -23.65
CA LEU A 294 15.63 18.15 -23.58
C LEU A 294 16.95 17.42 -23.99
N PRO A 295 17.93 18.13 -24.58
CA PRO A 295 19.23 17.54 -24.81
C PRO A 295 19.90 17.22 -23.46
N GLU A 296 20.71 16.18 -23.45
CA GLU A 296 21.38 15.69 -22.23
C GLU A 296 22.38 16.69 -21.65
N GLY A 297 22.67 17.76 -22.37
CA GLY A 297 23.74 18.72 -22.03
C GLY A 297 25.12 18.14 -22.22
N GLU A 298 26.17 18.93 -22.08
CA GLU A 298 27.53 18.40 -22.02
C GLU A 298 27.69 17.75 -20.66
N SER A 299 27.95 16.47 -20.62
CA SER A 299 28.15 15.67 -19.40
C SER A 299 26.91 15.20 -18.66
N ASN A 300 25.74 15.02 -19.31
CA ASN A 300 24.47 14.51 -18.68
C ASN A 300 24.00 15.30 -17.45
N THR A 301 24.35 16.56 -17.30
CA THR A 301 23.98 17.42 -16.18
C THR A 301 22.60 18.02 -16.33
N GLY A 302 21.99 17.94 -17.53
CA GLY A 302 20.76 18.66 -17.87
C GLY A 302 20.95 20.17 -18.02
N ILE A 303 22.19 20.69 -17.85
CA ILE A 303 22.53 22.10 -18.04
C ILE A 303 22.83 22.35 -19.52
N LEU A 304 22.17 23.31 -20.10
CA LEU A 304 22.39 23.76 -21.48
C LEU A 304 23.31 24.99 -21.49
N TYR A 305 24.04 25.16 -22.56
CA TYR A 305 24.96 26.30 -22.65
C TYR A 305 24.39 27.48 -23.44
N THR A 306 24.66 28.65 -22.95
CA THR A 306 24.40 29.93 -23.64
C THR A 306 25.29 30.09 -24.89
N ASN A 307 24.95 31.03 -25.79
CA ASN A 307 25.65 31.37 -27.03
C ASN A 307 25.85 30.21 -28.02
N ARG A 308 25.04 29.12 -27.89
CA ARG A 308 25.02 28.02 -28.88
C ARG A 308 23.64 27.45 -29.10
N ASP A 309 23.46 26.78 -30.21
CA ASP A 309 22.22 26.10 -30.53
C ASP A 309 22.05 24.84 -29.70
N ASN A 310 21.06 24.84 -28.81
CA ASN A 310 20.62 23.66 -28.08
C ASN A 310 19.39 23.07 -28.79
N THR A 311 19.45 21.80 -29.16
CA THR A 311 18.38 21.16 -29.92
C THR A 311 17.40 20.46 -29.00
N ILE A 312 16.20 20.94 -28.91
CA ILE A 312 15.06 20.34 -28.19
C ILE A 312 14.34 19.40 -29.14
N SER A 313 14.09 18.17 -28.73
CA SER A 313 13.33 17.21 -29.51
C SER A 313 11.88 17.21 -29.06
N VAL A 314 10.96 17.28 -30.02
CA VAL A 314 9.52 17.20 -29.80
C VAL A 314 8.98 15.95 -30.47
N ALA A 315 8.12 15.22 -29.75
CA ALA A 315 7.35 14.11 -30.31
C ALA A 315 5.85 14.41 -30.21
N THR A 316 5.09 14.06 -31.26
CA THR A 316 3.63 14.08 -31.20
C THR A 316 3.09 12.69 -31.52
N VAL A 317 2.33 12.12 -30.60
CA VAL A 317 1.86 10.73 -30.66
C VAL A 317 0.37 10.64 -30.34
N ASP A 318 -0.31 9.65 -30.92
CA ASP A 318 -1.67 9.32 -30.51
C ASP A 318 -1.72 8.70 -29.09
N TYR A 319 -2.92 8.46 -28.59
CA TYR A 319 -3.11 7.83 -27.27
C TYR A 319 -2.54 6.40 -27.17
N LYS A 320 -2.14 5.77 -28.27
CA LYS A 320 -1.45 4.46 -28.31
C LYS A 320 0.08 4.58 -28.43
N GLY A 321 0.59 5.80 -28.58
CA GLY A 321 2.01 6.06 -28.77
C GLY A 321 2.50 5.90 -30.21
N ASN A 322 1.62 5.96 -31.21
CA ASN A 322 2.01 5.99 -32.61
C ASN A 322 2.26 7.44 -33.04
N PRO A 323 3.27 7.71 -33.90
CA PRO A 323 3.58 9.07 -34.32
C PRO A 323 2.48 9.69 -35.18
N VAL A 324 2.15 10.95 -34.89
CA VAL A 324 1.11 11.74 -35.58
C VAL A 324 1.69 13.11 -35.97
N SER A 325 1.59 13.51 -37.23
CA SER A 325 1.99 14.85 -37.65
C SER A 325 1.01 15.92 -37.20
N ARG A 326 1.51 17.09 -36.76
CA ARG A 326 0.74 18.26 -36.33
C ARG A 326 1.24 19.52 -37.03
N THR A 327 0.31 20.34 -37.52
CA THR A 327 0.62 21.55 -38.29
C THR A 327 0.75 22.78 -37.41
N HIS A 328 -0.02 22.86 -36.31
CA HIS A 328 -0.06 24.04 -35.43
C HIS A 328 0.44 23.69 -34.03
N MET A 329 1.74 23.67 -33.89
CA MET A 329 2.43 23.52 -32.61
C MET A 329 3.05 24.85 -32.19
N ARG A 330 3.09 25.09 -30.87
CA ARG A 330 3.66 26.31 -30.31
C ARG A 330 4.62 25.98 -29.16
N MET A 331 5.82 26.54 -29.24
CA MET A 331 6.77 26.54 -28.13
C MET A 331 6.69 27.88 -27.39
N GLU A 332 6.57 27.82 -26.09
CA GLU A 332 6.58 28.96 -25.17
C GLU A 332 7.79 28.82 -24.23
N LEU A 333 8.60 29.86 -24.12
CA LEU A 333 9.79 29.91 -23.28
C LEU A 333 9.59 30.92 -22.16
N TYR A 334 9.69 30.53 -20.89
CA TYR A 334 9.56 31.38 -19.72
C TYR A 334 10.88 31.38 -18.94
N LYS A 335 11.34 32.56 -18.51
CA LYS A 335 12.48 32.69 -17.62
C LYS A 335 11.98 32.69 -16.17
N LEU A 336 12.48 31.75 -15.34
CA LEU A 336 12.09 31.59 -13.96
C LEU A 336 12.95 32.46 -13.05
N GLU A 337 12.36 33.37 -12.29
CA GLU A 337 13.09 34.26 -11.39
C GLU A 337 13.49 33.60 -10.07
N TRP A 338 14.65 33.97 -9.48
CA TRP A 338 15.20 33.42 -8.26
C TRP A 338 14.31 33.53 -7.02
N ARG A 339 13.47 34.56 -6.91
CA ARG A 339 12.59 34.81 -5.77
C ARG A 339 11.57 33.70 -5.59
N TRP A 340 11.13 33.12 -6.68
CA TRP A 340 10.12 32.08 -6.70
C TRP A 340 10.64 30.70 -6.25
N TRP A 341 11.93 30.41 -6.44
CA TRP A 341 12.57 29.15 -6.06
C TRP A 341 12.68 28.94 -4.54
N TRP A 342 12.81 30.00 -3.75
CA TRP A 342 13.08 29.88 -2.31
C TRP A 342 11.81 29.75 -1.45
N GLU A 343 10.68 30.15 -1.93
CA GLU A 343 9.44 30.23 -1.17
C GLU A 343 8.45 29.06 -1.38
N GLN A 344 8.74 28.07 -2.28
CA GLN A 344 7.72 27.11 -2.65
C GLN A 344 8.18 25.65 -2.85
N TYR A 345 7.37 24.76 -2.26
CA TYR A 345 7.33 23.30 -2.47
C TYR A 345 6.88 22.95 -3.90
N GLN A 346 7.18 21.74 -4.36
CA GLN A 346 7.04 21.19 -5.73
C GLN A 346 5.68 21.33 -6.44
N ASP A 347 4.64 21.84 -5.78
CA ASP A 347 3.25 21.80 -6.30
C ASP A 347 2.76 23.08 -6.99
N GLU A 348 3.60 24.11 -7.24
CA GLU A 348 3.11 25.42 -7.66
C GLU A 348 3.63 25.96 -9.02
N LEU A 349 4.17 25.09 -9.88
CA LEU A 349 4.44 25.46 -11.29
C LEU A 349 3.13 25.86 -12.04
N ALA A 350 1.99 25.37 -11.58
CA ALA A 350 0.68 25.69 -12.11
C ALA A 350 0.29 27.17 -11.91
N ASN A 351 0.73 27.80 -10.84
CA ASN A 351 0.43 29.22 -10.58
C ASN A 351 1.29 30.16 -11.44
N TYR A 352 2.48 29.70 -11.84
CA TYR A 352 3.40 30.55 -12.63
C TYR A 352 2.90 30.83 -14.04
N SER A 353 2.18 29.91 -14.67
CA SER A 353 1.66 30.09 -16.03
C SER A 353 0.29 30.76 -16.10
N MET A 354 -0.43 30.86 -14.95
CA MET A 354 -1.76 31.46 -14.87
C MET A 354 -1.75 32.95 -14.44
N ASP A 355 -0.65 33.44 -13.86
CA ASP A 355 -0.55 34.84 -13.51
C ASP A 355 -0.32 35.71 -14.76
N ASP A 356 -1.17 36.69 -14.98
CA ASP A 356 -1.09 37.68 -16.06
C ASP A 356 0.25 38.49 -16.08
N TYR A 357 1.11 38.30 -15.09
CA TYR A 357 2.40 38.97 -14.96
C TYR A 357 3.59 38.24 -15.64
N HIS A 358 3.43 36.97 -16.03
CA HIS A 358 4.51 36.15 -16.61
C HIS A 358 4.31 35.90 -18.10
N LYS A 359 4.74 36.85 -18.93
CA LYS A 359 4.74 36.67 -20.39
C LYS A 359 5.94 35.80 -20.83
N PRO A 360 5.73 34.88 -21.81
CA PRO A 360 6.85 34.14 -22.36
C PRO A 360 7.90 35.09 -22.98
N VAL A 361 9.17 34.83 -22.69
CA VAL A 361 10.28 35.60 -23.29
C VAL A 361 10.47 35.28 -24.77
N LYS A 362 10.01 34.12 -25.23
CA LYS A 362 9.98 33.72 -26.66
C LYS A 362 8.76 32.83 -26.93
N VAL A 363 8.11 33.05 -28.06
CA VAL A 363 7.08 32.17 -28.62
C VAL A 363 7.49 31.82 -30.02
N GLU A 364 7.39 30.54 -30.41
CA GLU A 364 7.74 30.06 -31.74
C GLU A 364 6.70 29.04 -32.21
N GLU A 365 6.11 29.28 -33.39
CA GLU A 365 5.21 28.32 -34.02
C GLU A 365 5.99 27.37 -34.93
N PHE A 366 5.60 26.09 -34.91
CA PHE A 366 6.26 25.06 -35.71
C PHE A 366 5.29 23.92 -36.06
N SER A 367 5.75 22.96 -36.83
CA SER A 367 5.01 21.75 -37.17
C SER A 367 5.84 20.51 -36.92
N THR A 368 5.16 19.35 -36.68
CA THR A 368 5.81 18.04 -36.63
C THR A 368 5.54 17.27 -37.94
N SER A 369 6.58 16.59 -38.40
CA SER A 369 6.49 15.70 -39.59
C SER A 369 6.82 14.29 -39.17
N GLY A 370 5.99 13.31 -39.47
CA GLY A 370 6.15 11.93 -38.98
C GLY A 370 6.16 11.84 -37.46
N GLY A 371 5.43 12.76 -36.79
CA GLY A 371 5.36 12.79 -35.32
C GLY A 371 6.59 13.36 -34.61
N THR A 372 7.50 14.03 -35.31
CA THR A 372 8.73 14.59 -34.70
C THR A 372 9.05 15.99 -35.18
N ALA A 373 9.67 16.80 -34.33
CA ALA A 373 10.28 18.06 -34.68
C ALA A 373 11.54 18.29 -33.84
N LYS A 374 12.44 19.16 -34.36
CA LYS A 374 13.63 19.62 -33.65
C LYS A 374 13.63 21.14 -33.65
N ILE A 375 13.66 21.74 -32.45
CA ILE A 375 13.67 23.16 -32.25
C ILE A 375 15.05 23.57 -31.76
N LYS A 376 15.64 24.59 -32.36
CA LYS A 376 16.90 25.16 -31.94
C LYS A 376 16.65 26.33 -30.98
N LEU A 377 17.18 26.23 -29.81
CA LEU A 377 17.08 27.29 -28.80
C LEU A 377 18.47 27.80 -28.47
N ASN A 378 18.68 29.10 -28.70
CA ASN A 378 19.92 29.80 -28.39
C ASN A 378 19.59 30.92 -27.40
N ILE A 379 20.16 30.86 -26.20
CA ILE A 379 20.05 31.86 -25.14
C ILE A 379 21.39 32.59 -25.07
N LYS A 380 21.33 33.92 -25.00
CA LYS A 380 22.53 34.73 -24.86
C LYS A 380 23.13 34.59 -23.46
N GLU A 381 24.45 34.83 -23.34
CA GLU A 381 25.16 34.71 -22.06
C GLU A 381 24.58 35.65 -20.99
N GLU A 382 24.15 36.84 -21.34
CA GLU A 382 23.51 37.82 -20.42
C GLU A 382 22.16 37.38 -19.85
N ASP A 383 21.50 36.43 -20.54
CA ASP A 383 20.20 35.89 -20.20
C ASP A 383 20.25 34.52 -19.49
N TRP A 384 21.43 34.12 -18.99
CA TRP A 384 21.59 32.86 -18.26
C TRP A 384 20.56 32.71 -17.14
N GLY A 385 20.26 31.47 -16.76
CA GLY A 385 19.33 31.18 -15.70
C GLY A 385 18.46 29.96 -15.97
N ARG A 386 17.43 29.81 -15.14
CA ARG A 386 16.46 28.72 -15.22
C ARG A 386 15.29 29.08 -16.14
N TYR A 387 14.92 28.13 -16.99
CA TYR A 387 13.83 28.31 -17.94
C TYR A 387 12.83 27.17 -17.89
N LEU A 388 11.57 27.51 -18.10
CA LEU A 388 10.49 26.58 -18.41
C LEU A 388 10.25 26.62 -19.92
N ILE A 389 10.27 25.46 -20.55
CA ILE A 389 9.94 25.28 -21.96
C ILE A 389 8.65 24.52 -22.05
N ARG A 390 7.62 25.12 -22.64
CA ARG A 390 6.31 24.54 -22.81
C ARG A 390 6.02 24.30 -24.29
N ILE A 391 5.53 23.13 -24.64
CA ILE A 391 5.13 22.75 -26.00
C ILE A 391 3.63 22.53 -25.99
N VAL A 392 2.92 23.21 -26.86
CA VAL A 392 1.47 23.21 -26.95
C VAL A 392 1.03 22.72 -28.32
N ASP A 393 0.14 21.72 -28.38
CA ASP A 393 -0.65 21.36 -29.55
C ASP A 393 -1.88 22.29 -29.59
N VAL A 394 -1.84 23.30 -30.45
CA VAL A 394 -2.86 24.36 -30.50
C VAL A 394 -4.23 23.81 -30.90
N ASP A 395 -4.26 22.85 -31.84
CA ASP A 395 -5.51 22.27 -32.36
C ASP A 395 -6.04 21.17 -31.40
N GLY A 396 -5.13 20.35 -30.80
CA GLY A 396 -5.49 19.24 -29.92
C GLY A 396 -5.67 19.62 -28.45
N GLY A 397 -5.18 20.80 -28.04
CA GLY A 397 -5.29 21.34 -26.68
C GLY A 397 -4.36 20.70 -25.65
N HIS A 398 -3.56 19.70 -26.02
CA HIS A 398 -2.58 19.10 -25.13
C HIS A 398 -1.31 19.95 -25.03
N SER A 399 -0.72 20.00 -23.86
CA SER A 399 0.59 20.63 -23.66
C SER A 399 1.49 19.77 -22.75
N THR A 400 2.79 19.97 -22.89
CA THR A 400 3.83 19.41 -22.02
C THR A 400 4.83 20.49 -21.71
N SER A 401 5.55 20.36 -20.60
CA SER A 401 6.61 21.31 -20.28
C SER A 401 7.78 20.65 -19.56
N ALA A 402 8.96 21.26 -19.67
CA ALA A 402 10.16 20.83 -18.95
C ALA A 402 10.97 22.05 -18.49
N THR A 403 11.64 21.91 -17.35
CA THR A 403 12.53 22.95 -16.84
C THR A 403 13.98 22.61 -17.12
N THR A 404 14.78 23.58 -17.50
CA THR A 404 16.22 23.44 -17.71
C THR A 404 16.97 24.69 -17.21
N TYR A 405 18.29 24.59 -17.11
CA TYR A 405 19.15 25.70 -16.72
C TYR A 405 20.12 26.01 -17.85
N PHE A 406 20.25 27.29 -18.23
CA PHE A 406 21.23 27.77 -19.21
C PHE A 406 22.36 28.46 -18.48
N ASP A 407 23.61 28.05 -18.79
CA ASP A 407 24.81 28.59 -18.20
C ASP A 407 25.91 28.82 -19.27
N TRP A 408 26.97 29.58 -18.97
CA TRP A 408 28.04 29.82 -19.90
C TRP A 408 29.16 28.77 -19.81
N SER A 409 29.82 28.48 -20.92
CA SER A 409 30.76 27.37 -21.09
C SER A 409 31.99 27.38 -20.18
N ASN A 410 32.37 28.52 -19.59
CA ASN A 410 33.56 28.69 -18.74
C ASN A 410 33.31 28.58 -17.23
N TRP A 411 32.09 28.32 -16.81
CA TRP A 411 31.78 28.19 -15.40
C TRP A 411 32.39 26.93 -14.75
N MET A 412 32.50 25.85 -15.51
CA MET A 412 33.11 24.61 -15.05
C MET A 412 34.61 24.64 -14.81
N GLU A 413 35.35 25.56 -15.47
CA GLU A 413 36.79 25.74 -15.24
C GLU A 413 37.09 26.45 -13.91
N ARG A 414 36.15 27.22 -13.34
CA ARG A 414 36.31 27.98 -12.09
C ARG A 414 35.90 27.27 -10.81
N GLN A 415 35.00 26.30 -10.88
CA GLN A 415 34.65 25.47 -9.73
C GLN A 415 35.25 24.07 -9.91
N GLY A 416 36.40 23.85 -9.32
CA GLY A 416 37.13 22.57 -9.32
C GLY A 416 36.42 21.50 -8.46
N GLY A 417 35.22 21.06 -8.84
CA GLY A 417 34.52 20.02 -8.12
C GLY A 417 33.33 19.53 -8.91
N ASP A 418 33.20 18.29 -9.15
CA ASP A 418 32.11 17.43 -9.62
C ASP A 418 32.11 16.94 -11.07
N ASN A 419 32.86 17.51 -11.99
CA ASN A 419 32.97 16.93 -13.34
C ASN A 419 33.77 15.61 -13.41
N LYS A 420 34.33 15.15 -12.30
CA LYS A 420 35.08 13.87 -12.24
C LYS A 420 34.17 12.65 -12.31
N VAL A 421 32.87 12.76 -11.97
CA VAL A 421 31.96 11.60 -11.93
C VAL A 421 31.68 11.04 -13.33
N ILE A 422 31.54 11.91 -14.33
CA ILE A 422 31.16 11.49 -15.70
C ILE A 422 32.33 11.04 -16.52
N ALA A 423 33.50 11.64 -16.32
CA ALA A 423 34.73 11.17 -16.95
C ALA A 423 35.17 9.76 -16.51
N ASN A 424 34.58 9.23 -15.46
CA ASN A 424 34.90 7.93 -14.88
C ASN A 424 33.90 6.82 -15.22
N MET A 425 32.88 7.06 -16.07
CA MET A 425 31.86 6.08 -16.40
C MET A 425 32.31 5.08 -17.47
N LEU A 426 32.06 3.80 -17.21
CA LEU A 426 32.31 2.71 -18.14
C LEU A 426 30.93 2.12 -18.59
N HIS A 427 30.62 2.25 -19.87
CA HIS A 427 29.46 1.61 -20.47
C HIS A 427 29.84 0.26 -21.06
N PHE A 428 29.19 -0.80 -20.63
CA PHE A 428 29.37 -2.14 -21.14
C PHE A 428 28.04 -2.90 -21.19
N THR A 429 28.01 -4.03 -21.90
CA THR A 429 26.77 -4.76 -22.16
C THR A 429 26.90 -6.25 -21.90
N THR A 430 25.78 -6.90 -21.66
CA THR A 430 25.64 -8.36 -21.66
C THR A 430 25.00 -8.83 -22.96
N ASN A 431 25.23 -10.08 -23.35
CA ASN A 431 24.69 -10.65 -24.59
C ASN A 431 23.17 -10.91 -24.55
N LYS A 432 22.53 -10.89 -23.36
CA LYS A 432 21.07 -11.01 -23.18
C LYS A 432 20.62 -10.12 -22.01
N PRO A 433 19.36 -9.68 -21.96
CA PRO A 433 18.80 -8.91 -20.83
C PRO A 433 18.42 -9.81 -19.63
N SER A 434 18.16 -11.12 -19.85
CA SER A 434 17.80 -12.08 -18.80
C SER A 434 18.34 -13.47 -19.12
N TYR A 435 18.57 -14.26 -18.10
CA TYR A 435 19.14 -15.61 -18.19
C TYR A 435 18.41 -16.57 -17.27
N LYS A 436 18.49 -17.86 -17.61
CA LYS A 436 18.12 -18.94 -16.70
C LYS A 436 19.35 -19.48 -15.99
N THR A 437 19.14 -20.18 -14.89
CA THR A 437 20.17 -20.96 -14.24
C THR A 437 20.84 -21.91 -15.24
N ASP A 438 22.14 -22.11 -15.05
CA ASP A 438 23.03 -22.89 -15.95
C ASP A 438 23.37 -22.25 -17.30
N GLU A 439 22.79 -21.13 -17.71
CA GLU A 439 23.21 -20.36 -18.90
C GLU A 439 24.53 -19.63 -18.66
N GLU A 440 25.25 -19.33 -19.76
CA GLU A 440 26.46 -18.52 -19.75
C GLU A 440 26.16 -17.06 -20.06
N VAL A 441 26.56 -16.17 -19.16
CA VAL A 441 26.56 -14.70 -19.37
C VAL A 441 27.86 -14.31 -20.02
N SER A 442 27.80 -13.54 -21.11
CA SER A 442 28.96 -12.93 -21.76
C SER A 442 28.89 -11.41 -21.60
N VAL A 443 29.88 -10.85 -20.92
CA VAL A 443 30.03 -9.40 -20.66
C VAL A 443 31.07 -8.83 -21.60
N THR A 444 30.72 -7.83 -22.40
CA THR A 444 31.62 -7.17 -23.34
C THR A 444 32.03 -5.82 -22.79
N ILE A 445 33.30 -5.67 -22.42
CA ILE A 445 33.87 -4.49 -21.76
C ILE A 445 34.73 -3.73 -22.76
N PRO A 446 34.38 -2.52 -23.19
CA PRO A 446 35.25 -1.66 -23.98
C PRO A 446 36.53 -1.36 -23.18
N SER A 447 37.68 -1.63 -23.74
CA SER A 447 38.95 -1.56 -22.99
C SER A 447 40.15 -1.21 -23.85
N PRO A 448 41.16 -0.51 -23.27
CA PRO A 448 42.48 -0.32 -23.91
C PRO A 448 43.34 -1.58 -23.72
N GLN A 449 44.36 -1.70 -24.50
CA GLN A 449 45.40 -2.70 -24.32
C GLN A 449 46.29 -2.38 -23.09
N GLY A 450 46.55 -3.39 -22.24
CA GLY A 450 47.48 -3.24 -21.11
C GLY A 450 46.87 -2.58 -19.87
N GLY A 451 45.54 -2.40 -19.81
CA GLY A 451 44.82 -2.06 -18.61
C GLY A 451 44.44 -3.32 -17.79
N ARG A 452 43.90 -3.13 -16.59
CA ARG A 452 43.35 -4.21 -15.75
C ARG A 452 41.91 -3.90 -15.37
N ALA A 453 41.06 -4.88 -15.48
CA ALA A 453 39.67 -4.77 -15.04
C ALA A 453 39.39 -5.69 -13.84
N LEU A 454 38.89 -5.12 -12.76
CA LEU A 454 38.26 -5.88 -11.69
C LEU A 454 36.78 -6.04 -12.01
N VAL A 455 36.35 -7.28 -12.24
CA VAL A 455 34.95 -7.63 -12.46
C VAL A 455 34.42 -8.30 -11.19
N THR A 456 33.39 -7.71 -10.58
CA THR A 456 32.70 -8.32 -9.44
C THR A 456 31.27 -8.67 -9.82
N ILE A 457 30.81 -9.81 -9.34
CA ILE A 457 29.42 -10.26 -9.44
C ILE A 457 28.79 -10.07 -8.07
N GLU A 458 27.80 -9.18 -7.98
CA GLU A 458 27.26 -8.67 -6.74
C GLU A 458 25.75 -8.91 -6.66
N THR A 459 25.25 -9.18 -5.46
CA THR A 459 23.80 -9.27 -5.16
C THR A 459 23.34 -8.07 -4.34
N GLY A 460 22.08 -8.06 -3.95
CA GLY A 460 21.54 -7.07 -3.00
C GLY A 460 22.22 -7.06 -1.61
N SER A 461 23.09 -8.02 -1.30
CA SER A 461 23.67 -8.14 0.05
C SER A 461 25.17 -8.49 0.09
N ARG A 462 25.76 -9.02 -0.96
CA ARG A 462 27.16 -9.47 -0.95
C ARG A 462 27.78 -9.56 -2.34
N VAL A 463 29.12 -9.60 -2.36
CA VAL A 463 29.91 -9.98 -3.55
C VAL A 463 29.96 -11.51 -3.62
N LEU A 464 29.56 -12.08 -4.76
CA LEU A 464 29.61 -13.52 -5.01
C LEU A 464 30.97 -13.93 -5.59
N GLN A 465 31.46 -13.18 -6.56
CA GLN A 465 32.70 -13.46 -7.27
C GLN A 465 33.46 -12.17 -7.55
N ALA A 466 34.80 -12.24 -7.61
CA ALA A 466 35.67 -11.15 -7.99
C ALA A 466 36.82 -11.69 -8.89
N HIS A 467 36.98 -11.08 -10.06
CA HIS A 467 37.94 -11.54 -11.09
C HIS A 467 38.78 -10.37 -11.60
N TRP A 468 40.07 -10.56 -11.65
CA TRP A 468 40.98 -9.65 -12.34
C TRP A 468 41.21 -10.10 -13.79
N LEU A 469 41.11 -9.18 -14.74
CA LEU A 469 41.30 -9.41 -16.15
C LEU A 469 42.37 -8.46 -16.68
N GLU A 470 43.31 -8.96 -17.48
CA GLU A 470 44.16 -8.15 -18.34
C GLU A 470 43.35 -7.73 -19.58
N THR A 471 43.37 -6.45 -19.93
CA THR A 471 42.50 -5.94 -20.97
C THR A 471 43.12 -6.02 -22.37
N ALA A 472 42.32 -6.39 -23.36
CA ALA A 472 42.67 -6.41 -24.78
C ALA A 472 42.28 -5.08 -25.44
N LYS A 473 42.91 -4.74 -26.56
CA LYS A 473 42.57 -3.57 -27.36
C LYS A 473 41.19 -3.71 -28.00
N GLY A 474 40.31 -2.74 -27.74
CA GLY A 474 38.94 -2.68 -28.29
C GLY A 474 37.93 -3.23 -27.29
N ASN A 475 37.84 -4.53 -27.12
CA ASN A 475 36.90 -5.16 -26.21
C ASN A 475 37.52 -6.32 -25.44
N THR A 476 37.25 -6.39 -24.14
CA THR A 476 37.57 -7.56 -23.31
C THR A 476 36.25 -8.28 -22.99
N VAL A 477 36.22 -9.57 -23.26
CA VAL A 477 35.03 -10.40 -23.01
C VAL A 477 35.26 -11.23 -21.75
N PHE A 478 34.36 -11.09 -20.79
CA PHE A 478 34.31 -11.90 -19.57
C PHE A 478 33.11 -12.82 -19.60
N LYS A 479 33.25 -14.06 -19.20
CA LYS A 479 32.17 -15.06 -19.20
C LYS A 479 32.07 -15.75 -17.85
N PHE A 480 30.84 -15.99 -17.42
CA PHE A 480 30.57 -16.77 -16.23
C PHE A 480 29.24 -17.53 -16.36
N LYS A 481 29.10 -18.59 -15.59
CA LYS A 481 27.92 -19.43 -15.54
C LYS A 481 26.95 -18.94 -14.47
N VAL A 482 25.66 -18.86 -14.79
CA VAL A 482 24.61 -18.49 -13.84
C VAL A 482 24.36 -19.60 -12.86
N THR A 483 24.36 -19.27 -11.56
CA THR A 483 24.07 -20.21 -10.47
C THR A 483 22.74 -19.85 -9.77
N PRO A 484 22.08 -20.81 -9.08
CA PRO A 484 20.81 -20.55 -8.39
C PRO A 484 20.88 -19.40 -7.34
N GLU A 485 22.04 -19.21 -6.69
CA GLU A 485 22.23 -18.15 -5.71
C GLU A 485 22.21 -16.73 -6.31
N MET A 486 22.33 -16.62 -7.63
CA MET A 486 22.29 -15.36 -8.36
C MET A 486 20.86 -14.85 -8.62
N ALA A 487 19.83 -15.69 -8.46
CA ALA A 487 18.43 -15.27 -8.61
C ALA A 487 17.97 -14.40 -7.42
N PRO A 488 17.13 -13.37 -7.65
CA PRO A 488 16.43 -12.97 -8.88
C PRO A 488 17.28 -12.12 -9.85
N ASN A 489 18.34 -11.50 -9.39
CA ASN A 489 19.24 -10.70 -10.21
C ASN A 489 20.60 -10.54 -9.52
N ILE A 490 21.58 -10.25 -10.32
CA ILE A 490 22.90 -9.79 -9.91
C ILE A 490 23.22 -8.47 -10.59
N TYR A 491 24.29 -7.86 -10.10
CA TYR A 491 24.93 -6.72 -10.72
C TYR A 491 26.36 -7.13 -11.10
N VAL A 492 26.69 -6.91 -12.36
CA VAL A 492 28.09 -7.00 -12.79
C VAL A 492 28.68 -5.61 -12.63
N HIS A 493 29.63 -5.47 -11.71
CA HIS A 493 30.36 -4.23 -11.50
C HIS A 493 31.76 -4.39 -12.10
N VAL A 494 32.19 -3.44 -12.92
CA VAL A 494 33.50 -3.43 -13.55
C VAL A 494 34.25 -2.16 -13.16
N SER A 495 35.44 -2.31 -12.58
CA SER A 495 36.39 -1.22 -12.35
C SER A 495 37.60 -1.42 -13.27
N LEU A 496 37.73 -0.57 -14.29
CA LEU A 496 38.79 -0.60 -15.27
C LEU A 496 39.88 0.41 -14.90
N ILE A 497 41.10 -0.08 -14.72
CA ILE A 497 42.24 0.76 -14.36
C ILE A 497 43.22 0.75 -15.52
N GLN A 498 43.62 1.94 -15.94
CA GLN A 498 44.67 2.12 -16.97
C GLN A 498 45.87 2.82 -16.35
N PRO A 499 47.09 2.27 -16.50
CA PRO A 499 48.29 2.92 -16.05
C PRO A 499 48.56 4.25 -16.76
N HIS A 500 49.11 5.24 -16.05
CA HIS A 500 49.38 6.58 -16.62
C HIS A 500 50.35 6.58 -17.80
N ALA A 501 51.37 5.75 -17.80
CA ALA A 501 52.36 5.67 -18.87
C ALA A 501 51.82 5.27 -20.27
N GLN A 502 50.51 4.98 -20.38
CA GLN A 502 49.84 4.55 -21.62
C GLN A 502 48.83 5.56 -22.14
N THR A 503 48.66 6.71 -21.50
CA THR A 503 47.72 7.75 -21.90
C THR A 503 48.43 8.92 -22.59
N LYS A 504 47.78 9.59 -23.56
CA LYS A 504 48.31 10.78 -24.22
C LYS A 504 48.62 11.92 -23.25
N ASN A 505 47.93 11.99 -22.12
CA ASN A 505 48.09 13.05 -21.13
C ASN A 505 48.83 12.59 -19.87
N ASP A 506 49.40 11.37 -19.89
CA ASP A 506 50.19 10.76 -18.81
C ASP A 506 49.47 10.76 -17.43
N LEU A 507 48.13 10.63 -17.43
CA LEU A 507 47.34 10.54 -16.24
C LEU A 507 46.79 9.13 -16.08
N PRO A 508 46.75 8.56 -14.85
CA PRO A 508 46.08 7.31 -14.60
C PRO A 508 44.56 7.50 -14.77
N ILE A 509 43.89 6.51 -15.36
CA ILE A 509 42.46 6.54 -15.59
C ILE A 509 41.81 5.37 -14.86
N ARG A 510 40.74 5.63 -14.08
CA ARG A 510 39.85 4.64 -13.54
C ARG A 510 38.44 4.88 -14.07
N LEU A 511 37.92 3.91 -14.80
CA LEU A 511 36.54 3.89 -15.24
C LEU A 511 35.77 2.81 -14.46
N TYR A 512 34.52 3.04 -14.11
CA TYR A 512 33.70 2.01 -13.52
C TYR A 512 32.26 2.03 -14.09
N GLY A 513 31.63 0.87 -14.05
CA GLY A 513 30.26 0.70 -14.53
C GLY A 513 29.56 -0.45 -13.82
N VAL A 514 28.25 -0.41 -13.83
CA VAL A 514 27.38 -1.44 -13.24
C VAL A 514 26.24 -1.77 -14.19
N VAL A 515 26.01 -3.06 -14.43
CA VAL A 515 24.93 -3.55 -15.28
C VAL A 515 24.12 -4.61 -14.53
N PRO A 516 22.79 -4.47 -14.42
CA PRO A 516 21.93 -5.51 -13.85
C PRO A 516 21.79 -6.70 -14.81
N VAL A 517 21.73 -7.89 -14.26
CA VAL A 517 21.46 -9.15 -14.97
C VAL A 517 20.32 -9.85 -14.27
N ILE A 518 19.18 -10.00 -14.95
CA ILE A 518 17.99 -10.65 -14.43
C ILE A 518 18.12 -12.17 -14.60
N ILE A 519 17.77 -12.91 -13.55
CA ILE A 519 17.93 -14.35 -13.52
C ILE A 519 16.62 -15.02 -13.09
N ASP A 520 16.11 -15.91 -13.93
CA ASP A 520 14.97 -16.77 -13.65
C ASP A 520 15.47 -18.18 -13.33
N ASP A 521 15.14 -18.64 -12.13
CA ASP A 521 15.41 -20.01 -11.72
C ASP A 521 14.10 -20.80 -11.65
N PRO A 522 13.84 -21.73 -12.61
CA PRO A 522 12.60 -22.53 -12.63
C PRO A 522 12.38 -23.38 -11.38
N GLU A 523 13.46 -23.72 -10.64
CA GLU A 523 13.33 -24.49 -9.41
C GLU A 523 12.71 -23.73 -8.24
N THR A 524 12.69 -22.38 -8.31
CA THR A 524 12.10 -21.51 -7.30
C THR A 524 10.57 -21.46 -7.37
N HIS A 525 9.96 -22.02 -8.42
CA HIS A 525 8.52 -22.04 -8.60
C HIS A 525 7.89 -23.30 -8.00
N LEU A 526 6.92 -23.10 -7.11
CA LEU A 526 5.95 -24.11 -6.69
C LEU A 526 4.63 -23.88 -7.43
N ARG A 527 3.96 -24.96 -7.79
CA ARG A 527 2.65 -24.95 -8.45
C ARG A 527 1.62 -25.72 -7.63
N PRO A 528 1.09 -25.12 -6.55
CA PRO A 528 0.07 -25.76 -5.75
C PRO A 528 -1.18 -26.10 -6.57
N THR A 529 -1.79 -27.24 -6.32
CA THR A 529 -3.04 -27.67 -6.96
C THR A 529 -4.15 -27.79 -5.92
N ILE A 530 -5.37 -27.41 -6.31
CA ILE A 530 -6.57 -27.44 -5.46
C ILE A 530 -7.60 -28.34 -6.13
N SER A 531 -7.92 -29.47 -5.50
CA SER A 531 -9.00 -30.36 -5.89
C SER A 531 -10.11 -30.32 -4.86
N MET A 532 -11.31 -29.92 -5.29
CA MET A 532 -12.50 -29.83 -4.46
C MET A 532 -13.77 -29.95 -5.31
N PRO A 533 -14.95 -30.27 -4.73
CA PRO A 533 -16.21 -30.32 -5.46
C PRO A 533 -16.49 -29.03 -6.24
N ALA A 534 -17.19 -29.17 -7.37
CA ALA A 534 -17.58 -28.00 -8.20
C ALA A 534 -18.58 -27.09 -7.49
N THR A 535 -19.33 -27.63 -6.52
CA THR A 535 -20.31 -26.90 -5.69
C THR A 535 -20.22 -27.42 -4.27
N LEU A 536 -20.27 -26.54 -3.30
CA LEU A 536 -20.39 -26.85 -1.88
C LEU A 536 -21.83 -26.65 -1.40
N VAL A 537 -22.20 -27.34 -0.33
CA VAL A 537 -23.54 -27.30 0.26
C VAL A 537 -23.47 -26.64 1.64
N PRO A 538 -24.35 -25.66 1.96
CA PRO A 538 -24.46 -25.12 3.31
C PRO A 538 -24.66 -26.25 4.34
N GLU A 539 -24.04 -26.11 5.51
CA GLU A 539 -24.02 -27.08 6.60
C GLU A 539 -23.48 -28.49 6.24
N GLY A 540 -23.10 -28.73 4.99
CA GLY A 540 -22.47 -29.96 4.51
C GLY A 540 -20.97 -30.05 4.86
N MET A 541 -20.40 -31.24 4.67
CA MET A 541 -18.95 -31.44 4.79
C MET A 541 -18.25 -31.02 3.50
N ALA A 542 -17.33 -30.07 3.61
CA ALA A 542 -16.43 -29.67 2.53
C ALA A 542 -15.13 -30.44 2.64
N SER A 543 -14.61 -30.88 1.51
CA SER A 543 -13.33 -31.61 1.40
C SER A 543 -12.46 -30.94 0.34
N ILE A 544 -11.25 -30.52 0.73
CA ILE A 544 -10.30 -29.85 -0.14
C ILE A 544 -8.98 -30.63 -0.10
N THR A 545 -8.54 -31.10 -1.25
CA THR A 545 -7.26 -31.79 -1.41
C THR A 545 -6.26 -30.85 -2.07
N VAL A 546 -5.11 -30.65 -1.41
CA VAL A 546 -4.00 -29.84 -1.89
C VAL A 546 -2.83 -30.76 -2.23
N GLY A 547 -2.19 -30.52 -3.35
CA GLY A 547 -0.97 -31.17 -3.83
C GLY A 547 -0.08 -30.18 -4.58
N GLU A 548 1.01 -30.68 -5.15
CA GLU A 548 1.90 -29.87 -6.01
C GLU A 548 2.01 -30.55 -7.39
N GLU A 549 1.95 -29.77 -8.48
CA GLU A 549 1.84 -30.24 -9.86
C GLU A 549 3.06 -31.10 -10.27
N ASN A 550 4.26 -30.67 -9.91
CA ASN A 550 5.52 -31.33 -10.23
C ASN A 550 5.99 -32.29 -9.13
N ASN A 551 5.10 -32.62 -8.19
CA ASN A 551 5.39 -33.44 -7.01
C ASN A 551 6.52 -32.94 -6.12
N LYS A 552 6.82 -31.63 -6.11
CA LYS A 552 7.77 -30.98 -5.19
C LYS A 552 7.23 -31.01 -3.75
N GLU A 553 8.13 -31.06 -2.80
CA GLU A 553 7.83 -30.88 -1.38
C GLU A 553 7.43 -29.41 -1.10
N MET A 554 6.43 -29.18 -0.24
CA MET A 554 6.03 -27.82 0.11
C MET A 554 5.38 -27.70 1.48
N VAL A 555 5.49 -26.53 2.08
CA VAL A 555 4.67 -26.08 3.20
C VAL A 555 3.63 -25.11 2.67
N TYR A 556 2.40 -25.22 3.14
CA TYR A 556 1.35 -24.32 2.67
C TYR A 556 0.33 -23.94 3.75
N THR A 557 -0.28 -22.78 3.57
CA THR A 557 -1.49 -22.37 4.27
C THR A 557 -2.69 -22.46 3.33
N LEU A 558 -3.85 -22.81 3.88
CA LEU A 558 -5.10 -22.94 3.16
C LEU A 558 -6.13 -22.00 3.77
N ALA A 559 -6.66 -21.08 2.97
CA ALA A 559 -7.74 -20.19 3.35
C ALA A 559 -8.98 -20.45 2.49
N VAL A 560 -10.17 -20.44 3.11
CA VAL A 560 -11.45 -20.47 2.40
C VAL A 560 -12.25 -19.27 2.86
N VAL A 561 -12.46 -18.33 1.96
CA VAL A 561 -12.99 -17.00 2.31
C VAL A 561 -14.16 -16.64 1.40
N ASP A 562 -15.17 -16.01 1.98
CA ASP A 562 -16.29 -15.42 1.27
C ASP A 562 -15.82 -14.49 0.14
N GLU A 563 -16.20 -14.81 -1.10
CA GLU A 563 -15.85 -14.04 -2.28
C GLU A 563 -16.36 -12.60 -2.19
N GLY A 564 -17.55 -12.39 -1.58
CA GLY A 564 -18.11 -11.05 -1.38
C GLY A 564 -17.28 -10.15 -0.47
N LEU A 565 -16.51 -10.72 0.46
CA LEU A 565 -15.53 -9.97 1.26
C LEU A 565 -14.29 -9.61 0.44
N LEU A 566 -13.82 -10.54 -0.39
CA LEU A 566 -12.63 -10.35 -1.21
C LEU A 566 -12.88 -9.33 -2.31
N ASP A 567 -14.08 -9.33 -2.90
CA ASP A 567 -14.48 -8.41 -3.97
C ASP A 567 -14.53 -6.94 -3.52
N ILE A 568 -14.83 -6.65 -2.24
CA ILE A 568 -14.85 -5.26 -1.72
C ILE A 568 -13.53 -4.53 -1.98
N THR A 569 -12.40 -5.25 -1.88
CA THR A 569 -11.06 -4.71 -2.06
C THR A 569 -10.39 -5.22 -3.34
N ARG A 570 -11.09 -6.00 -4.15
CA ARG A 570 -10.52 -6.78 -5.26
C ARG A 570 -9.26 -7.54 -4.79
N PHE A 571 -9.38 -8.18 -3.65
CA PHE A 571 -8.27 -8.88 -3.03
C PHE A 571 -7.74 -9.98 -3.95
N LYS A 572 -6.48 -9.90 -4.26
CA LYS A 572 -5.75 -10.93 -5.01
C LYS A 572 -5.13 -11.92 -4.03
N THR A 573 -5.15 -13.19 -4.39
CA THR A 573 -4.43 -14.21 -3.62
C THR A 573 -2.97 -13.81 -3.49
N PRO A 574 -2.40 -13.78 -2.27
CA PRO A 574 -1.02 -13.40 -2.06
C PRO A 574 -0.06 -14.25 -2.89
N ASP A 575 0.88 -13.60 -3.55
CA ASP A 575 1.89 -14.24 -4.39
C ASP A 575 3.28 -14.10 -3.74
N PRO A 576 3.72 -15.11 -3.00
CA PRO A 576 5.02 -15.07 -2.34
C PRO A 576 6.19 -15.14 -3.33
N TRP A 577 6.03 -15.79 -4.49
CA TRP A 577 7.11 -15.88 -5.45
C TRP A 577 7.45 -14.49 -6.03
N ASN A 578 6.46 -13.74 -6.53
CA ASN A 578 6.67 -12.39 -7.04
C ASN A 578 7.24 -11.46 -5.97
N TYR A 579 6.96 -11.67 -4.69
CA TYR A 579 7.51 -10.88 -3.59
C TYR A 579 8.98 -11.24 -3.32
N PHE A 580 9.32 -12.53 -3.15
CA PHE A 580 10.67 -12.94 -2.79
C PHE A 580 11.66 -12.83 -3.94
N TYR A 581 11.18 -12.97 -5.19
CA TYR A 581 11.95 -12.88 -6.42
C TYR A 581 11.73 -11.54 -7.15
N ALA A 582 11.17 -10.53 -6.49
CA ALA A 582 11.25 -9.15 -6.95
C ALA A 582 12.72 -8.74 -7.10
N ARG A 583 13.00 -7.87 -8.08
CA ARG A 583 14.34 -7.35 -8.32
C ARG A 583 14.93 -6.73 -7.05
N GLU A 584 16.11 -7.18 -6.64
CA GLU A 584 16.84 -6.66 -5.50
C GLU A 584 17.65 -5.43 -5.91
N ALA A 585 17.68 -4.39 -5.07
CA ALA A 585 18.58 -3.27 -5.23
C ALA A 585 20.03 -3.69 -4.94
N LEU A 586 20.99 -3.04 -5.57
CA LEU A 586 22.41 -3.25 -5.24
C LEU A 586 22.69 -2.78 -3.80
N GLY A 587 23.04 -3.71 -2.94
CA GLY A 587 23.37 -3.43 -1.52
C GLY A 587 24.86 -3.35 -1.22
N VAL A 588 25.71 -3.70 -2.18
CA VAL A 588 27.18 -3.61 -2.06
C VAL A 588 27.60 -2.16 -2.24
N LYS A 589 28.42 -1.66 -1.33
CA LYS A 589 29.07 -0.34 -1.41
C LYS A 589 30.53 -0.53 -1.74
N THR A 590 31.05 0.28 -2.65
CA THR A 590 32.44 0.25 -3.10
C THR A 590 33.14 1.54 -2.74
N TRP A 591 34.33 1.42 -2.17
CA TRP A 591 35.25 2.53 -1.88
C TRP A 591 36.59 2.27 -2.58
N ASP A 592 37.20 3.30 -3.09
CA ASP A 592 38.57 3.24 -3.60
C ASP A 592 39.41 4.43 -3.12
N VAL A 593 40.69 4.39 -3.42
CA VAL A 593 41.63 5.45 -3.06
C VAL A 593 42.01 6.32 -4.28
N PHE A 594 41.33 6.13 -5.41
CA PHE A 594 41.69 6.76 -6.67
C PHE A 594 41.60 8.29 -6.61
N ASP A 595 40.54 8.82 -5.99
CA ASP A 595 40.36 10.26 -5.86
C ASP A 595 41.43 10.94 -4.99
N TYR A 596 42.03 10.22 -4.05
CA TYR A 596 43.13 10.71 -3.23
C TYR A 596 44.48 10.73 -4.00
N VAL A 597 44.58 9.92 -5.05
CA VAL A 597 45.76 9.87 -5.92
C VAL A 597 45.80 11.07 -6.88
N ILE A 598 44.62 11.58 -7.27
CA ILE A 598 44.50 12.70 -8.23
C ILE A 598 44.40 14.07 -7.53
N GLY A 599 44.05 14.10 -6.24
CA GLY A 599 44.02 15.31 -5.41
C GLY A 599 42.86 16.27 -5.71
N ALA A 600 41.71 16.13 -5.07
CA ALA A 600 40.68 17.15 -4.99
C ALA A 600 39.74 16.93 -3.78
N TYR A 601 39.39 18.03 -3.10
CA TYR A 601 38.46 18.09 -1.96
C TYR A 601 37.07 18.52 -2.41
N GLY A 602 36.01 17.94 -1.84
CA GLY A 602 34.61 18.37 -1.97
C GLY A 602 33.87 18.30 -0.65
N GLY A 603 32.99 19.23 -0.39
CA GLY A 603 32.25 19.41 0.88
C GLY A 603 30.86 18.74 0.91
N GLU A 604 30.37 18.54 2.10
CA GLU A 604 29.13 17.78 2.44
C GLU A 604 27.86 18.65 2.47
N LEU A 605 26.73 18.01 2.18
CA LEU A 605 25.37 18.57 2.35
C LEU A 605 24.48 17.62 3.16
N GLU A 606 23.87 18.15 4.23
CA GLU A 606 22.92 17.42 5.09
C GLU A 606 21.45 17.69 4.67
N ARG A 607 20.59 16.71 4.91
CA ARG A 607 19.18 16.73 4.58
C ARG A 607 18.31 16.45 5.80
N ILE A 608 17.32 17.32 6.08
CA ILE A 608 16.37 17.22 7.20
C ILE A 608 14.97 16.89 6.66
N LEU A 609 14.26 16.00 7.31
CA LEU A 609 12.86 15.66 7.04
C LEU A 609 12.00 15.86 8.28
N SER A 610 10.83 16.49 8.13
CA SER A 610 9.81 16.68 9.18
C SER A 610 8.47 16.10 8.74
N ILE A 611 7.74 15.50 9.69
CA ILE A 611 6.39 14.95 9.50
C ILE A 611 5.51 15.38 10.67
N GLY A 612 4.34 15.92 10.35
CA GLY A 612 3.27 16.22 11.30
C GLY A 612 2.00 15.45 10.98
N GLY A 613 1.19 15.14 11.96
CA GLY A 613 -0.09 14.47 11.80
C GLY A 613 -1.05 14.73 12.95
N ASP A 614 -2.28 15.03 12.60
CA ASP A 614 -3.36 15.40 13.52
C ASP A 614 -4.32 14.21 13.71
N GLY A 615 -4.86 14.03 14.90
CA GLY A 615 -5.74 12.93 15.26
C GLY A 615 -7.02 13.37 15.94
N SER A 616 -8.15 12.81 15.52
CA SER A 616 -9.47 13.04 16.08
C SER A 616 -9.95 11.86 16.94
N GLU A 617 -10.60 12.17 18.05
CA GLU A 617 -11.15 11.22 19.02
C GLU A 617 -12.50 10.64 18.58
N LEU A 618 -12.76 9.39 18.96
CA LEU A 618 -14.05 8.71 18.83
C LEU A 618 -14.48 8.08 20.15
N SER A 619 -15.73 8.35 20.51
CA SER A 619 -16.41 7.91 21.72
C SER A 619 -16.70 6.40 21.75
N LYS A 620 -16.69 5.82 22.97
CA LYS A 620 -17.02 4.42 23.27
C LYS A 620 -18.52 4.25 23.46
N ASP A 621 -19.11 3.33 22.68
CA ASP A 621 -20.46 2.82 22.95
C ASP A 621 -20.46 1.29 22.97
N GLY A 622 -21.41 0.73 23.71
CA GLY A 622 -21.57 -0.65 24.14
C GLY A 622 -21.57 -1.73 23.03
N ALA A 623 -21.79 -2.97 23.41
CA ALA A 623 -21.72 -4.16 22.52
C ALA A 623 -22.52 -3.98 21.23
N LYS A 624 -21.84 -4.13 20.08
CA LYS A 624 -22.45 -4.05 18.75
C LYS A 624 -22.89 -5.42 18.25
N ALA A 625 -24.01 -5.47 17.53
CA ALA A 625 -24.53 -6.69 16.91
C ALA A 625 -23.56 -7.20 15.81
N ASN A 626 -23.37 -8.52 15.75
CA ASN A 626 -22.61 -9.15 14.65
C ASN A 626 -23.57 -9.56 13.52
N ARG A 627 -23.96 -8.59 12.70
CA ARG A 627 -24.98 -8.72 11.67
C ARG A 627 -24.63 -9.71 10.55
N PHE A 628 -23.37 -9.83 10.20
CA PHE A 628 -22.89 -10.67 9.12
C PHE A 628 -21.74 -11.53 9.64
N LYS A 629 -21.93 -12.84 9.66
CA LYS A 629 -20.89 -13.82 9.97
C LYS A 629 -20.23 -14.20 8.65
N PRO A 630 -19.07 -13.61 8.29
CA PRO A 630 -18.40 -13.96 7.05
C PRO A 630 -17.92 -15.41 7.10
N MET A 631 -18.00 -16.09 5.96
CA MET A 631 -17.37 -17.40 5.83
C MET A 631 -15.87 -17.23 5.69
N VAL A 632 -15.14 -17.51 6.75
CA VAL A 632 -13.68 -17.53 6.79
C VAL A 632 -13.21 -18.77 7.52
N LYS A 633 -12.42 -19.58 6.85
CA LYS A 633 -11.69 -20.71 7.42
C LYS A 633 -10.23 -20.59 7.04
N PHE A 634 -9.37 -20.87 8.00
CA PHE A 634 -7.92 -20.83 7.82
C PHE A 634 -7.30 -22.08 8.43
N PHE A 635 -6.39 -22.74 7.69
CA PHE A 635 -5.75 -23.98 8.08
C PHE A 635 -4.25 -23.96 7.75
N GLY A 636 -3.49 -24.74 8.52
CA GLY A 636 -2.05 -24.86 8.36
C GLY A 636 -1.25 -23.92 9.28
N PRO A 637 0.07 -23.73 9.03
CA PRO A 637 0.81 -24.31 7.91
C PRO A 637 0.90 -25.84 7.96
N TYR A 638 0.76 -26.47 6.80
CA TYR A 638 0.92 -27.90 6.62
C TYR A 638 2.15 -28.20 5.79
N HIS A 639 2.91 -29.18 6.19
CA HIS A 639 4.02 -29.73 5.42
C HIS A 639 3.58 -30.99 4.68
N ILE A 640 3.78 -31.05 3.37
CA ILE A 640 3.59 -32.24 2.54
C ILE A 640 4.91 -32.60 1.85
N LYS A 641 5.24 -33.89 1.88
CA LYS A 641 6.43 -34.44 1.26
C LYS A 641 6.27 -34.56 -0.25
N LYS A 642 7.37 -34.82 -0.92
CA LYS A 642 7.39 -35.06 -2.36
C LYS A 642 6.33 -36.10 -2.80
N GLY A 643 5.42 -35.66 -3.70
CA GLY A 643 4.32 -36.51 -4.21
C GLY A 643 3.13 -36.71 -3.26
N GLU A 644 3.19 -36.20 -2.05
CA GLU A 644 2.10 -36.26 -1.07
C GLU A 644 0.99 -35.26 -1.41
N LYS A 645 -0.26 -35.67 -1.13
CA LYS A 645 -1.43 -34.82 -1.17
C LYS A 645 -2.12 -34.86 0.18
N LYS A 646 -2.59 -33.70 0.64
CA LYS A 646 -3.29 -33.61 1.93
C LYS A 646 -4.71 -33.13 1.72
N THR A 647 -5.65 -33.89 2.29
CA THR A 647 -7.07 -33.53 2.31
C THR A 647 -7.43 -32.87 3.64
N THR A 648 -8.05 -31.69 3.58
CA THR A 648 -8.59 -30.97 4.72
C THR A 648 -10.11 -31.00 4.62
N THR A 649 -10.79 -31.44 5.68
CA THR A 649 -12.26 -31.49 5.77
C THR A 649 -12.76 -30.55 6.85
N PHE A 650 -13.86 -29.87 6.60
CA PHE A 650 -14.54 -29.02 7.59
C PHE A 650 -16.04 -28.93 7.29
N LYS A 651 -16.83 -28.65 8.31
CA LYS A 651 -18.25 -28.36 8.15
C LYS A 651 -18.43 -26.92 7.65
N MET A 652 -19.11 -26.77 6.51
CA MET A 652 -19.54 -25.45 6.04
C MET A 652 -20.51 -24.84 7.05
N PRO A 653 -20.41 -23.55 7.38
CA PRO A 653 -21.47 -22.88 8.12
C PRO A 653 -22.72 -22.72 7.25
N MET A 654 -23.81 -22.22 7.86
CA MET A 654 -24.96 -21.75 7.11
C MET A 654 -24.58 -20.49 6.32
N TYR A 655 -24.06 -20.70 5.12
CA TYR A 655 -23.57 -19.68 4.20
C TYR A 655 -24.02 -20.04 2.78
N VAL A 656 -24.46 -19.04 2.05
CA VAL A 656 -24.88 -19.14 0.65
C VAL A 656 -24.19 -18.02 -0.13
N GLY A 657 -23.53 -18.37 -1.22
CA GLY A 657 -22.74 -17.43 -2.00
C GLY A 657 -21.64 -18.13 -2.78
N SER A 658 -20.46 -17.54 -2.82
CA SER A 658 -19.24 -18.13 -3.40
C SER A 658 -18.08 -17.98 -2.42
N VAL A 659 -17.23 -18.98 -2.35
CA VAL A 659 -16.00 -18.93 -1.56
C VAL A 659 -14.80 -19.06 -2.47
N ARG A 660 -13.75 -18.32 -2.16
CA ARG A 660 -12.42 -18.49 -2.76
C ARG A 660 -11.56 -19.32 -1.84
N THR A 661 -11.09 -20.44 -2.36
CA THR A 661 -10.08 -21.28 -1.73
C THR A 661 -8.73 -20.82 -2.23
N MET A 662 -7.84 -20.47 -1.30
CA MET A 662 -6.50 -19.94 -1.60
C MET A 662 -5.45 -20.78 -0.90
N VAL A 663 -4.41 -21.14 -1.64
CA VAL A 663 -3.21 -21.85 -1.14
C VAL A 663 -2.01 -20.98 -1.37
N ILE A 664 -1.24 -20.71 -0.30
CA ILE A 664 0.03 -19.99 -0.36
C ILE A 664 1.10 -20.98 0.11
N ALA A 665 2.08 -21.25 -0.73
CA ALA A 665 3.08 -22.29 -0.53
C ALA A 665 4.51 -21.75 -0.57
N GLY A 666 5.40 -22.38 0.19
CA GLY A 666 6.83 -22.15 0.17
C GLY A 666 7.60 -23.31 0.76
N TYR A 667 8.80 -23.61 0.23
CA TYR A 667 9.73 -24.58 0.79
C TYR A 667 11.10 -24.40 0.14
N ASN A 668 12.14 -24.34 0.94
CA ASN A 668 13.53 -24.26 0.48
C ASN A 668 13.75 -23.21 -0.64
N ALA A 669 13.32 -21.97 -0.37
CA ALA A 669 13.38 -20.83 -1.30
C ALA A 669 12.56 -21.00 -2.60
N ALA A 670 11.68 -21.99 -2.69
CA ALA A 670 10.68 -22.09 -3.75
C ALA A 670 9.32 -21.63 -3.22
N TYR A 671 8.56 -20.88 -4.02
CA TYR A 671 7.28 -20.29 -3.60
C TYR A 671 6.23 -20.40 -4.69
N GLY A 672 4.98 -20.31 -4.30
CA GLY A 672 3.87 -20.31 -5.25
C GLY A 672 2.53 -20.11 -4.57
N SER A 673 1.50 -19.88 -5.36
CA SER A 673 0.12 -19.75 -4.89
C SER A 673 -0.86 -20.36 -5.88
N ALA A 674 -2.03 -20.71 -5.39
CA ALA A 674 -3.16 -21.15 -6.20
C ALA A 674 -4.46 -20.70 -5.60
N GLU A 675 -5.48 -20.50 -6.46
CA GLU A 675 -6.82 -20.14 -6.02
C GLU A 675 -7.90 -20.88 -6.80
N LYS A 676 -9.06 -21.08 -6.17
CA LYS A 676 -10.24 -21.64 -6.81
C LYS A 676 -11.51 -21.06 -6.20
N ALA A 677 -12.32 -20.37 -7.02
CA ALA A 677 -13.65 -19.93 -6.61
C ALA A 677 -14.65 -21.09 -6.73
N THR A 678 -15.50 -21.27 -5.73
CA THR A 678 -16.48 -22.36 -5.67
C THR A 678 -17.80 -21.86 -5.11
N PRO A 679 -18.92 -22.02 -5.84
CA PRO A 679 -20.24 -21.65 -5.35
C PRO A 679 -20.68 -22.54 -4.20
N VAL A 680 -21.37 -21.94 -3.23
CA VAL A 680 -22.04 -22.61 -2.11
C VAL A 680 -23.53 -22.45 -2.31
N LYS A 681 -24.21 -23.53 -2.70
CA LYS A 681 -25.62 -23.51 -3.12
C LYS A 681 -26.44 -24.58 -2.40
N SER A 682 -27.73 -24.26 -2.21
CA SER A 682 -28.77 -25.21 -1.80
C SER A 682 -29.92 -25.13 -2.82
N PRO A 683 -30.69 -26.21 -3.00
CA PRO A 683 -31.89 -26.17 -3.85
C PRO A 683 -32.89 -25.07 -3.48
N LEU A 684 -32.99 -24.76 -2.17
CA LEU A 684 -33.75 -23.63 -1.66
C LEU A 684 -32.82 -22.69 -0.90
N MET A 685 -32.83 -21.41 -1.26
CA MET A 685 -32.03 -20.38 -0.62
C MET A 685 -32.90 -19.17 -0.29
N ILE A 686 -32.60 -18.50 0.82
CA ILE A 686 -33.32 -17.30 1.27
C ILE A 686 -32.33 -16.22 1.67
N LEU A 687 -32.70 -14.98 1.42
CA LEU A 687 -31.91 -13.81 1.77
C LEU A 687 -32.85 -12.71 2.28
N GLY A 688 -32.74 -12.38 3.56
CA GLY A 688 -33.49 -11.27 4.17
C GLY A 688 -32.61 -10.00 4.25
N THR A 689 -33.25 -8.86 4.11
CA THR A 689 -32.58 -7.56 4.20
C THR A 689 -33.30 -6.65 5.18
N LEU A 690 -32.56 -6.06 6.12
CA LEU A 690 -33.01 -5.03 7.05
C LEU A 690 -32.00 -3.87 7.09
N PRO A 691 -32.39 -2.67 7.55
CA PRO A 691 -31.45 -1.57 7.83
C PRO A 691 -30.30 -1.99 8.76
N ARG A 692 -29.19 -1.28 8.72
CA ARG A 692 -27.99 -1.60 9.55
C ARG A 692 -28.25 -1.51 11.06
N VAL A 693 -29.10 -0.56 11.44
CA VAL A 693 -29.56 -0.31 12.80
C VAL A 693 -31.05 0.01 12.74
N LEU A 694 -31.77 -0.26 13.79
CA LEU A 694 -33.15 0.15 13.96
C LEU A 694 -33.26 1.14 15.11
N SER A 695 -34.25 2.04 15.01
CA SER A 695 -34.62 2.94 16.09
C SER A 695 -35.80 2.34 16.86
N THR A 696 -35.96 2.72 18.12
CA THR A 696 -37.14 2.36 18.89
C THR A 696 -38.41 2.93 18.27
N ASP A 697 -39.52 2.20 18.36
CA ASP A 697 -40.87 2.54 17.82
C ASP A 697 -40.94 2.62 16.28
N GLU A 698 -39.87 2.22 15.56
CA GLU A 698 -39.79 2.24 14.11
C GLU A 698 -40.63 1.08 13.50
N GLU A 699 -41.27 1.35 12.35
CA GLU A 699 -41.94 0.34 11.53
C GLU A 699 -41.15 0.13 10.26
N VAL A 700 -40.74 -1.12 10.00
CA VAL A 700 -39.88 -1.47 8.86
C VAL A 700 -40.39 -2.68 8.11
N LYS A 701 -40.15 -2.75 6.81
CA LYS A 701 -40.41 -3.95 6.01
C LYS A 701 -39.18 -4.84 5.95
N LEU A 702 -39.40 -6.14 6.10
CA LEU A 702 -38.40 -7.18 5.87
C LEU A 702 -38.68 -7.82 4.51
N PRO A 703 -38.02 -7.40 3.43
CA PRO A 703 -38.05 -8.14 2.18
C PRO A 703 -37.21 -9.39 2.31
N VAL A 704 -37.72 -10.50 1.82
CA VAL A 704 -37.08 -11.81 1.77
C VAL A 704 -37.08 -12.28 0.33
N SER A 705 -35.90 -12.36 -0.30
CA SER A 705 -35.72 -13.02 -1.59
C SER A 705 -35.59 -14.52 -1.38
N VAL A 706 -36.42 -15.29 -2.09
CA VAL A 706 -36.43 -16.75 -2.12
C VAL A 706 -35.98 -17.23 -3.46
N PHE A 707 -34.88 -18.01 -3.48
CA PHE A 707 -34.29 -18.52 -4.71
C PHE A 707 -34.49 -20.01 -4.83
N GLY A 708 -35.02 -20.44 -5.96
CA GLY A 708 -35.01 -21.83 -6.41
C GLY A 708 -33.73 -22.15 -7.16
N GLY A 709 -33.05 -23.23 -6.80
CA GLY A 709 -31.91 -23.76 -7.55
C GLY A 709 -32.34 -24.62 -8.73
N ASP A 710 -31.58 -25.68 -9.01
CA ASP A 710 -31.77 -26.58 -10.17
C ASP A 710 -33.08 -27.41 -10.11
N LYS A 711 -33.83 -27.38 -9.01
CA LYS A 711 -35.08 -28.10 -8.80
C LYS A 711 -36.27 -27.15 -8.79
N ASN A 712 -37.40 -27.62 -9.33
CA ASN A 712 -38.67 -26.95 -9.11
C ASN A 712 -39.13 -27.28 -7.69
N LEU A 713 -39.31 -26.26 -6.83
CA LEU A 713 -39.65 -26.41 -5.42
C LEU A 713 -41.16 -26.41 -5.20
N GLY A 714 -41.96 -25.92 -6.17
CA GLY A 714 -43.41 -25.75 -6.00
C GLY A 714 -43.72 -24.71 -4.90
N ASN A 715 -44.66 -25.08 -3.99
CA ASN A 715 -45.02 -24.21 -2.89
C ASN A 715 -43.92 -24.17 -1.81
N VAL A 716 -43.41 -22.97 -1.56
CA VAL A 716 -42.42 -22.70 -0.50
C VAL A 716 -43.09 -21.85 0.58
N THR A 717 -43.07 -22.33 1.81
CA THR A 717 -43.59 -21.59 2.98
C THR A 717 -42.41 -20.85 3.64
N VAL A 718 -42.52 -19.53 3.76
CA VAL A 718 -41.58 -18.65 4.45
C VAL A 718 -42.18 -18.19 5.76
N LYS A 719 -41.51 -18.45 6.88
CA LYS A 719 -41.91 -18.08 8.24
C LYS A 719 -40.84 -17.16 8.84
N VAL A 720 -41.30 -16.14 9.60
CA VAL A 720 -40.39 -15.22 10.29
C VAL A 720 -40.61 -15.32 11.79
N GLU A 721 -39.54 -15.40 12.55
CA GLU A 721 -39.48 -15.40 14.01
C GLU A 721 -38.59 -14.27 14.48
N SER A 722 -38.91 -13.63 15.60
CA SER A 722 -38.12 -12.55 16.17
C SER A 722 -37.98 -12.68 17.68
N ASN A 723 -36.93 -12.08 18.25
CA ASN A 723 -36.79 -11.95 19.70
C ASN A 723 -37.61 -10.75 20.26
N GLY A 724 -37.50 -10.52 21.57
CA GLY A 724 -38.33 -9.55 22.32
C GLY A 724 -38.20 -8.08 21.88
N TYR A 725 -37.20 -7.71 21.03
CA TYR A 725 -36.96 -6.34 20.59
C TYR A 725 -37.76 -5.92 19.36
N VAL A 726 -38.19 -6.86 18.56
CA VAL A 726 -38.99 -6.65 17.34
C VAL A 726 -40.23 -7.52 17.38
N GLN A 727 -41.34 -6.99 16.90
CA GLN A 727 -42.63 -7.68 16.80
C GLN A 727 -43.08 -7.74 15.34
N LEU A 728 -43.54 -8.89 14.86
CA LEU A 728 -44.17 -9.01 13.55
C LEU A 728 -45.56 -8.37 13.60
N VAL A 729 -45.91 -7.66 12.54
CA VAL A 729 -47.20 -7.04 12.31
C VAL A 729 -47.91 -7.82 11.20
N GLY A 730 -49.07 -8.44 11.53
CA GLY A 730 -49.82 -9.25 10.57
C GLY A 730 -49.33 -10.72 10.49
N GLU A 731 -49.30 -11.27 9.30
CA GLU A 731 -48.96 -12.68 9.06
C GLU A 731 -47.46 -12.98 9.32
N THR A 732 -47.18 -14.01 10.09
CA THR A 732 -45.84 -14.49 10.41
C THR A 732 -45.32 -15.53 9.41
N SER A 733 -46.19 -16.01 8.49
CA SER A 733 -45.90 -17.04 7.51
C SER A 733 -46.61 -16.75 6.20
N LYS A 734 -45.91 -16.88 5.07
CA LYS A 734 -46.46 -16.70 3.72
C LYS A 734 -45.99 -17.83 2.82
N THR A 735 -46.86 -18.28 1.91
CA THR A 735 -46.53 -19.33 0.94
C THR A 735 -46.51 -18.76 -0.46
N ILE A 736 -45.45 -19.08 -1.21
CA ILE A 736 -45.23 -18.61 -2.58
C ILE A 736 -44.80 -19.80 -3.45
N SER A 737 -45.08 -19.73 -4.77
CA SER A 737 -44.66 -20.73 -5.72
C SER A 737 -43.27 -20.32 -6.31
N VAL A 738 -42.34 -21.26 -6.19
CA VAL A 738 -40.93 -21.03 -6.66
C VAL A 738 -40.56 -22.14 -7.64
N GLY A 739 -40.26 -21.74 -8.87
CA GLY A 739 -39.83 -22.61 -9.95
C GLY A 739 -38.34 -22.94 -9.91
N LYS A 740 -37.85 -23.65 -10.95
CA LYS A 740 -36.44 -23.91 -11.19
C LYS A 740 -35.74 -22.60 -11.61
N ASN A 741 -34.60 -22.30 -10.99
CA ASN A 741 -33.80 -21.06 -11.23
C ASN A 741 -34.65 -19.80 -11.13
N ASP A 742 -35.68 -19.79 -10.26
CA ASP A 742 -36.62 -18.69 -10.06
C ASP A 742 -36.26 -17.89 -8.81
N GLU A 743 -36.56 -16.60 -8.81
CA GLU A 743 -36.46 -15.71 -7.66
C GLU A 743 -37.85 -15.11 -7.36
N LYS A 744 -38.24 -15.18 -6.12
CA LYS A 744 -39.47 -14.56 -5.64
C LYS A 744 -39.23 -13.73 -4.40
N LEU A 745 -39.91 -12.59 -4.34
CA LEU A 745 -39.84 -11.69 -3.20
C LEU A 745 -41.09 -11.84 -2.32
N VAL A 746 -40.88 -11.99 -1.03
CA VAL A 746 -41.96 -11.92 0.00
C VAL A 746 -41.56 -10.93 1.08
N SER A 747 -42.47 -10.11 1.55
CA SER A 747 -42.20 -9.09 2.56
C SER A 747 -43.01 -9.30 3.82
N PHE A 748 -42.44 -8.98 4.98
CA PHE A 748 -43.08 -8.99 6.29
C PHE A 748 -42.94 -7.61 6.93
N ASP A 749 -43.98 -7.18 7.66
CA ASP A 749 -43.99 -5.92 8.40
C ASP A 749 -43.53 -6.16 9.83
N LEU A 750 -42.59 -5.33 10.29
CA LEU A 750 -41.96 -5.42 11.61
C LEU A 750 -42.15 -4.09 12.35
N LYS A 751 -42.44 -4.17 13.66
CA LYS A 751 -42.46 -3.02 14.58
C LYS A 751 -41.41 -3.20 15.67
N VAL A 752 -40.55 -2.22 15.81
CA VAL A 752 -39.50 -2.21 16.85
C VAL A 752 -40.09 -1.75 18.16
N LYS A 753 -39.81 -2.50 19.22
CA LYS A 753 -40.28 -2.14 20.57
C LYS A 753 -39.41 -1.02 21.16
N ARG A 754 -39.92 -0.32 22.16
CA ARG A 754 -39.28 0.77 22.89
C ARG A 754 -38.22 0.24 23.87
N GLN A 755 -37.23 -0.50 23.35
CA GLN A 755 -36.14 -1.10 24.09
C GLN A 755 -34.86 -1.06 23.26
N ILE A 756 -33.73 -0.77 23.91
CA ILE A 756 -32.41 -0.75 23.27
C ILE A 756 -31.72 -2.10 23.47
N GLY A 757 -31.10 -2.63 22.45
CA GLY A 757 -30.38 -3.89 22.52
C GLY A 757 -30.19 -4.56 21.16
N ILE A 758 -29.94 -5.86 21.15
CA ILE A 758 -29.71 -6.63 19.94
C ILE A 758 -30.99 -7.33 19.52
N ALA A 759 -31.58 -6.89 18.40
CA ALA A 759 -32.69 -7.57 17.76
C ALA A 759 -32.14 -8.76 16.94
N LYS A 760 -32.91 -9.89 16.99
CA LYS A 760 -32.69 -11.09 16.19
C LYS A 760 -33.94 -11.41 15.42
N VAL A 761 -33.78 -11.53 14.10
CA VAL A 761 -34.87 -11.92 13.20
C VAL A 761 -34.45 -13.17 12.47
N LYS A 762 -35.16 -14.27 12.65
CA LYS A 762 -34.88 -15.56 12.01
C LYS A 762 -35.93 -15.84 10.94
N ILE A 763 -35.48 -16.11 9.75
CA ILE A 763 -36.32 -16.45 8.60
C ILE A 763 -36.13 -17.94 8.34
N LEU A 764 -37.23 -18.66 8.21
CA LEU A 764 -37.28 -20.08 7.93
C LEU A 764 -38.02 -20.25 6.60
N ALA A 765 -37.50 -21.11 5.71
CA ALA A 765 -38.21 -21.47 4.49
C ALA A 765 -38.22 -22.98 4.29
N SER A 766 -39.34 -23.51 3.83
CA SER A 766 -39.50 -24.95 3.54
C SER A 766 -40.34 -25.16 2.29
N GLY A 767 -39.88 -26.05 1.40
CA GLY A 767 -40.59 -26.41 0.18
C GLY A 767 -39.78 -27.43 -0.63
N GLY A 768 -40.42 -28.24 -1.47
CA GLY A 768 -39.76 -29.26 -2.29
C GLY A 768 -38.94 -30.30 -1.51
N GLY A 769 -39.31 -30.57 -0.24
CA GLY A 769 -38.55 -31.48 0.64
C GLY A 769 -37.25 -30.90 1.23
N VAL A 770 -37.00 -29.59 1.06
CA VAL A 770 -35.82 -28.88 1.55
C VAL A 770 -36.23 -27.81 2.57
N GLN A 771 -35.40 -27.61 3.58
CA GLN A 771 -35.55 -26.54 4.56
C GLN A 771 -34.26 -25.71 4.62
N THR A 772 -34.42 -24.40 4.86
CA THR A 772 -33.28 -23.47 5.04
C THR A 772 -33.66 -22.40 6.08
N SER A 773 -32.69 -21.78 6.69
CA SER A 773 -32.88 -20.67 7.62
C SER A 773 -31.87 -19.56 7.40
N TYR A 774 -32.28 -18.34 7.74
CA TYR A 774 -31.42 -17.16 7.69
C TYR A 774 -31.69 -16.30 8.92
N GLU A 775 -30.61 -15.89 9.63
CA GLU A 775 -30.74 -15.08 10.85
C GLU A 775 -30.03 -13.73 10.65
N ILE A 776 -30.74 -12.66 11.06
CA ILE A 776 -30.22 -11.29 11.04
C ILE A 776 -30.15 -10.81 12.49
N GLU A 777 -28.94 -10.39 12.90
CA GLU A 777 -28.71 -9.66 14.15
C GLU A 777 -28.47 -8.18 13.83
N LEU A 778 -29.10 -7.26 14.53
CA LEU A 778 -28.92 -5.82 14.36
C LEU A 778 -29.18 -5.07 15.67
N ASP A 779 -28.51 -3.91 15.80
CA ASP A 779 -28.67 -3.06 16.97
C ASP A 779 -29.95 -2.26 16.88
N VAL A 780 -30.73 -2.25 17.97
CA VAL A 780 -31.76 -1.26 18.22
C VAL A 780 -31.15 -0.15 19.08
N ARG A 781 -31.08 1.04 18.53
CA ARG A 781 -30.41 2.20 19.15
C ARG A 781 -31.39 3.34 19.40
N ASN A 782 -31.04 4.17 20.37
CA ASN A 782 -31.70 5.44 20.54
C ASN A 782 -31.23 6.44 19.47
N PRO A 783 -32.10 7.01 18.62
CA PRO A 783 -31.74 8.02 17.64
C PRO A 783 -31.51 9.40 18.23
N ASN A 784 -31.98 9.63 19.47
CA ASN A 784 -31.96 10.93 20.13
C ASN A 784 -30.70 11.11 20.99
N PRO A 785 -30.17 12.35 21.12
CA PRO A 785 -29.08 12.65 22.05
C PRO A 785 -29.54 12.45 23.51
N TYR A 786 -28.54 12.28 24.39
CA TYR A 786 -28.79 12.27 25.83
C TYR A 786 -29.37 13.63 26.27
N GLN A 787 -30.40 13.54 27.13
CA GLN A 787 -30.97 14.71 27.80
C GLN A 787 -30.71 14.61 29.30
N THR A 788 -30.31 15.71 29.90
CA THR A 788 -30.09 15.85 31.35
C THR A 788 -31.14 16.78 31.91
N ASP A 789 -31.85 16.35 32.94
CA ASP A 789 -32.72 17.18 33.75
C ASP A 789 -32.15 17.26 35.15
N GLY A 790 -31.85 18.44 35.61
CA GLY A 790 -31.30 18.72 36.94
C GLY A 790 -32.24 19.58 37.77
N LYS A 791 -32.36 19.23 39.03
CA LYS A 791 -33.17 20.01 40.00
C LYS A 791 -32.39 20.21 41.28
N ASP A 792 -32.26 21.45 41.69
CA ASP A 792 -31.59 21.83 42.92
C ASP A 792 -32.64 22.11 43.99
N TYR A 793 -32.40 21.64 45.19
CA TYR A 793 -33.26 21.80 46.34
C TYR A 793 -32.43 22.23 47.55
N TYR A 794 -32.97 23.16 48.32
CA TYR A 794 -32.41 23.53 49.61
C TYR A 794 -33.22 22.85 50.73
N VAL A 795 -32.53 22.25 51.67
CA VAL A 795 -33.16 21.58 52.83
C VAL A 795 -32.60 22.15 54.10
N ASP A 796 -33.43 22.83 54.89
CA ASP A 796 -33.06 23.41 56.18
C ASP A 796 -32.73 22.31 57.18
N ALA A 797 -31.88 22.66 58.16
CA ALA A 797 -31.47 21.73 59.21
C ALA A 797 -32.68 21.15 59.97
N GLY A 798 -32.73 19.85 60.07
CA GLY A 798 -33.84 19.12 60.75
C GLY A 798 -35.11 19.00 59.92
N LYS A 799 -35.11 19.41 58.65
CA LYS A 799 -36.26 19.22 57.73
C LYS A 799 -36.07 18.02 56.79
N GLU A 800 -37.19 17.49 56.33
CA GLU A 800 -37.23 16.38 55.35
C GLU A 800 -37.77 16.90 54.04
N LEU A 801 -37.09 16.50 52.93
CA LEU A 801 -37.58 16.74 51.56
C LEU A 801 -38.03 15.42 50.96
N LYS A 802 -39.22 15.38 50.44
CA LYS A 802 -39.74 14.25 49.62
C LYS A 802 -39.94 14.73 48.21
N ASN A 803 -39.30 14.06 47.26
CA ASN A 803 -39.48 14.37 45.86
C ASN A 803 -39.75 13.11 45.04
N ASN A 804 -40.54 13.23 43.98
CA ASN A 804 -40.81 12.18 43.05
C ASN A 804 -40.04 12.41 41.75
N TYR A 805 -39.29 11.44 41.33
CA TYR A 805 -38.57 11.45 40.06
C TYR A 805 -39.29 10.56 39.04
N SER A 806 -39.55 11.09 37.84
CA SER A 806 -40.04 10.32 36.69
C SER A 806 -38.95 10.27 35.62
N PRO A 807 -38.54 9.06 35.19
CA PRO A 807 -37.58 8.91 34.12
C PRO A 807 -37.99 9.63 32.82
N ILE A 808 -37.12 10.39 32.20
CA ILE A 808 -37.41 11.18 30.99
C ILE A 808 -37.07 10.43 29.71
N GLY A 809 -36.20 9.41 29.80
CA GLY A 809 -35.67 8.65 28.65
C GLY A 809 -36.36 7.30 28.40
N ILE A 810 -35.81 6.56 27.48
CA ILE A 810 -36.23 5.19 27.17
C ILE A 810 -35.93 4.27 28.37
N PRO A 811 -36.83 3.34 28.73
CA PRO A 811 -36.55 2.39 29.78
C PRO A 811 -35.24 1.64 29.64
N GLY A 812 -34.45 1.62 30.70
CA GLY A 812 -33.11 1.01 30.73
C GLY A 812 -31.94 1.93 30.28
N THR A 813 -32.23 3.17 29.82
CA THR A 813 -31.17 4.15 29.45
C THR A 813 -31.06 5.30 30.45
N ASN A 814 -31.97 5.33 31.47
CA ASN A 814 -31.96 6.40 32.45
C ASN A 814 -30.90 6.13 33.52
N SER A 815 -30.13 7.13 33.85
CA SER A 815 -29.24 7.17 35.01
C SER A 815 -29.46 8.46 35.76
N GLY A 816 -29.26 8.46 37.06
CA GLY A 816 -29.39 9.66 37.88
C GLY A 816 -28.36 9.68 38.98
N VAL A 817 -27.93 10.88 39.36
CA VAL A 817 -27.05 11.13 40.49
C VAL A 817 -27.80 12.03 41.47
N ILE A 818 -27.77 11.71 42.75
CA ILE A 818 -28.23 12.56 43.86
C ILE A 818 -26.94 13.02 44.53
N GLU A 819 -26.75 14.35 44.56
CA GLU A 819 -25.65 14.98 45.24
C GLU A 819 -26.14 15.71 46.46
N LEU A 820 -25.56 15.42 47.63
CA LEU A 820 -25.90 16.05 48.88
C LEU A 820 -24.65 16.85 49.29
N SER A 821 -24.77 18.17 49.47
CA SER A 821 -23.67 19.03 49.82
C SER A 821 -24.06 20.10 50.80
N THR A 822 -23.15 20.44 51.69
CA THR A 822 -23.28 21.62 52.60
C THR A 822 -22.76 22.91 51.99
N ILE A 823 -22.16 22.80 50.79
CA ILE A 823 -21.72 23.95 49.97
C ILE A 823 -22.42 23.88 48.59
N PRO A 824 -22.44 24.95 47.80
CA PRO A 824 -22.98 24.87 46.47
C PRO A 824 -22.33 23.74 45.65
N PRO A 825 -23.10 22.93 44.88
CA PRO A 825 -22.60 21.79 44.15
C PRO A 825 -21.59 22.22 43.08
N VAL A 826 -20.44 21.56 43.05
CA VAL A 826 -19.32 21.87 42.11
C VAL A 826 -19.20 20.83 41.00
N ASN A 827 -20.02 19.80 40.92
CA ASN A 827 -20.01 18.72 39.91
C ASN A 827 -18.59 18.29 39.49
N LEU A 828 -17.79 17.92 40.47
CA LEU A 828 -16.39 17.55 40.26
C LEU A 828 -16.29 16.27 39.42
N ASP A 829 -17.18 15.32 39.60
CA ASP A 829 -17.13 14.01 38.94
C ASP A 829 -17.20 14.14 37.42
N GLU A 830 -18.08 14.97 36.89
CA GLU A 830 -18.21 15.15 35.44
C GLU A 830 -16.98 15.84 34.84
N ARG A 831 -16.47 16.89 35.51
CA ARG A 831 -15.31 17.64 35.07
C ARG A 831 -14.01 16.87 35.17
N LEU A 832 -13.81 16.10 36.23
CA LEU A 832 -12.60 15.30 36.44
C LEU A 832 -12.58 14.05 35.55
N ASN A 833 -13.72 13.51 35.19
CA ASN A 833 -13.80 12.41 34.20
C ASN A 833 -13.25 12.81 32.80
N TYR A 834 -13.30 14.11 32.44
CA TYR A 834 -12.69 14.66 31.23
C TYR A 834 -11.17 14.46 31.19
N LEU A 835 -10.52 14.32 32.36
CA LEU A 835 -9.06 14.13 32.44
C LEU A 835 -8.63 12.69 32.05
N ILE A 836 -9.55 11.75 31.94
CA ILE A 836 -9.23 10.35 31.54
C ILE A 836 -9.06 10.31 30.03
N THR A 837 -7.89 10.75 29.57
CA THR A 837 -7.54 10.78 28.14
C THR A 837 -6.24 9.99 27.91
N TYR A 838 -6.12 9.39 26.74
CA TYR A 838 -4.88 8.72 26.34
C TYR A 838 -3.77 9.77 26.12
N PRO A 839 -2.57 9.59 26.70
CA PRO A 839 -1.49 10.58 26.58
C PRO A 839 -0.97 10.65 25.13
N HIS A 840 -0.91 11.85 24.57
CA HIS A 840 -0.43 12.14 23.23
C HIS A 840 0.21 13.54 23.17
N GLY A 841 0.89 13.84 22.05
CA GLY A 841 1.48 15.16 21.78
C GLY A 841 2.92 15.29 22.25
N CYS A 842 3.33 16.52 22.58
CA CYS A 842 4.67 16.85 23.05
C CYS A 842 4.94 16.35 24.49
N VAL A 843 6.17 16.53 24.97
CA VAL A 843 6.56 16.11 26.33
C VAL A 843 5.66 16.73 27.40
N GLU A 844 5.29 17.99 27.24
CA GLU A 844 4.39 18.71 28.16
C GLU A 844 2.98 18.09 28.19
N GLN A 845 2.36 17.93 27.02
CA GLN A 845 1.00 17.40 26.90
C GLN A 845 0.92 15.95 27.42
N THR A 846 1.92 15.15 27.09
CA THR A 846 2.04 13.77 27.60
C THR A 846 2.15 13.76 29.13
N THR A 847 3.00 14.60 29.70
CA THR A 847 3.20 14.70 31.16
C THR A 847 1.95 15.21 31.88
N SER A 848 1.34 16.30 31.40
CA SER A 848 0.12 16.87 31.97
C SER A 848 -1.05 15.87 31.96
N GLY A 849 -1.23 15.17 30.84
CA GLY A 849 -2.28 14.14 30.70
C GLY A 849 -2.07 12.96 31.67
N VAL A 850 -0.85 12.53 31.88
CA VAL A 850 -0.53 11.44 32.82
C VAL A 850 -0.62 11.90 34.26
N PHE A 851 -0.04 13.06 34.58
CA PHE A 851 0.01 13.58 35.93
C PHE A 851 -1.39 13.78 36.53
N ALA A 852 -2.30 14.34 35.74
CA ALA A 852 -3.69 14.51 36.16
C ALA A 852 -4.37 13.19 36.52
N GLN A 853 -4.04 12.10 35.85
CA GLN A 853 -4.65 10.79 36.06
C GLN A 853 -4.05 10.02 37.25
N LEU A 854 -2.85 10.35 37.70
CA LEU A 854 -2.17 9.64 38.82
C LEU A 854 -2.98 9.61 40.11
N TYR A 855 -3.68 10.72 40.41
CA TYR A 855 -4.39 10.92 41.67
C TYR A 855 -5.91 10.97 41.50
N LEU A 856 -6.41 10.71 40.30
CA LEU A 856 -7.83 10.90 39.99
C LEU A 856 -8.74 9.98 40.82
N ASP A 857 -8.32 8.73 41.07
CA ASP A 857 -9.08 7.75 41.85
C ASP A 857 -9.10 8.10 43.38
N GLU A 858 -8.18 8.94 43.83
CA GLU A 858 -8.19 9.44 45.21
C GLU A 858 -9.15 10.62 45.39
N ILE A 859 -9.48 11.32 44.30
CA ILE A 859 -10.35 12.53 44.34
C ILE A 859 -11.79 12.18 44.05
N ILE A 860 -12.03 11.25 43.10
CA ILE A 860 -13.36 10.82 42.69
C ILE A 860 -13.47 9.30 42.64
N SER A 861 -14.66 8.77 42.89
CA SER A 861 -14.91 7.32 42.77
C SER A 861 -15.00 6.89 41.31
N LEU A 862 -13.95 6.25 40.79
CA LEU A 862 -13.94 5.71 39.44
C LEU A 862 -14.57 4.30 39.38
N SER A 863 -15.30 4.02 38.31
CA SER A 863 -15.73 2.64 38.02
C SER A 863 -14.53 1.77 37.64
N ASP A 864 -14.62 0.45 37.80
CA ASP A 864 -13.53 -0.49 37.49
C ASP A 864 -12.99 -0.33 36.05
N SER A 865 -13.88 -0.06 35.08
CA SER A 865 -13.51 0.19 33.70
C SER A 865 -12.68 1.48 33.52
N LYS A 866 -13.04 2.56 34.26
CA LYS A 866 -12.30 3.83 34.22
C LYS A 866 -10.97 3.72 34.97
N LYS A 867 -10.90 2.97 36.09
CA LYS A 867 -9.64 2.67 36.78
C LYS A 867 -8.67 1.92 35.85
N ALA A 868 -9.14 0.89 35.16
CA ALA A 868 -8.34 0.15 34.19
C ALA A 868 -7.87 1.02 33.02
N ALA A 869 -8.72 1.93 32.53
CA ALA A 869 -8.36 2.89 31.49
C ALA A 869 -7.29 3.87 31.99
N THR A 870 -7.44 4.42 33.18
CA THR A 870 -6.49 5.33 33.81
C THR A 870 -5.13 4.66 34.00
N GLU A 871 -5.07 3.44 34.54
CA GLU A 871 -3.81 2.67 34.67
C GLU A 871 -3.15 2.42 33.31
N THR A 872 -3.94 2.11 32.29
CA THR A 872 -3.44 1.90 30.93
C THR A 872 -2.83 3.18 30.37
N ASN A 873 -3.50 4.31 30.54
CA ASN A 873 -3.04 5.62 30.09
C ASN A 873 -1.75 6.04 30.80
N ILE A 874 -1.66 5.86 32.11
CA ILE A 874 -0.46 6.15 32.91
C ILE A 874 0.74 5.34 32.40
N LYS A 875 0.58 4.01 32.24
CA LYS A 875 1.63 3.14 31.71
C LYS A 875 2.05 3.54 30.28
N ALA A 876 1.08 3.90 29.46
CA ALA A 876 1.33 4.38 28.09
C ALA A 876 2.12 5.69 28.08
N GLY A 877 1.76 6.63 28.93
CA GLY A 877 2.45 7.92 29.03
C GLY A 877 3.88 7.79 29.52
N ILE A 878 4.13 6.98 30.56
CA ILE A 878 5.49 6.69 31.04
C ILE A 878 6.34 6.07 29.92
N ASN A 879 5.77 5.13 29.14
CA ASN A 879 6.46 4.55 27.99
C ASN A 879 6.67 5.55 26.85
N MET A 880 5.78 6.52 26.69
CA MET A 880 5.92 7.58 25.70
C MET A 880 7.02 8.55 26.11
N LEU A 881 7.12 8.96 27.39
CA LEU A 881 8.20 9.81 27.89
C LEU A 881 9.59 9.25 27.62
N ARG A 882 9.76 7.93 27.63
CA ARG A 882 11.01 7.27 27.25
C ARG A 882 11.42 7.54 25.79
N LYS A 883 10.47 7.84 24.89
CA LYS A 883 10.77 8.16 23.49
C LYS A 883 11.31 9.58 23.32
N PHE A 884 11.10 10.45 24.29
CA PHE A 884 11.65 11.80 24.30
C PHE A 884 13.06 11.83 24.92
N GLN A 885 13.47 10.75 25.62
CA GLN A 885 14.72 10.72 26.35
C GLN A 885 15.92 10.61 25.40
N LEU A 886 16.85 11.56 25.54
CA LEU A 886 18.11 11.62 24.80
C LEU A 886 19.22 10.88 25.55
N ASN A 887 20.34 10.61 24.87
CA ASN A 887 21.49 9.88 25.42
C ASN A 887 22.12 10.56 26.64
N ASN A 888 21.95 11.86 26.83
CA ASN A 888 22.41 12.62 27.99
C ASN A 888 21.44 12.61 29.18
N GLY A 889 20.29 11.92 29.02
CA GLY A 889 19.26 11.81 30.06
C GLY A 889 18.18 12.88 30.01
N GLY A 890 18.39 13.98 29.33
CA GLY A 890 17.39 15.02 29.11
C GLY A 890 16.27 14.60 28.14
N LEU A 891 15.14 15.30 28.15
CA LEU A 891 14.03 15.03 27.27
C LEU A 891 13.96 16.07 26.15
N SER A 892 13.70 15.62 24.93
CA SER A 892 13.37 16.49 23.80
C SER A 892 11.91 16.96 23.87
N TYR A 893 11.56 18.06 23.18
CA TYR A 893 10.17 18.56 23.17
C TYR A 893 9.24 17.65 22.34
N TRP A 894 9.75 17.11 21.23
CA TRP A 894 9.06 16.15 20.36
C TRP A 894 9.83 14.82 20.27
N PRO A 895 9.16 13.68 20.08
CA PRO A 895 9.85 12.41 19.93
C PRO A 895 10.76 12.42 18.70
N GLY A 896 12.02 12.03 18.88
CA GLY A 896 13.00 11.97 17.80
C GLY A 896 13.71 13.29 17.48
N ALA A 897 13.42 14.38 18.17
CA ALA A 897 14.25 15.59 18.12
C ALA A 897 15.57 15.36 18.87
N ASN A 898 16.64 16.07 18.47
CA ASN A 898 17.99 15.87 19.01
C ASN A 898 18.36 16.85 20.13
N ASP A 899 17.53 17.88 20.36
CA ASP A 899 17.80 18.95 21.30
C ASP A 899 17.07 18.71 22.62
N VAL A 900 17.77 18.93 23.74
CA VAL A 900 17.18 18.87 25.08
C VAL A 900 16.26 20.07 25.27
N ASN A 901 15.05 19.81 25.74
CA ASN A 901 14.16 20.85 26.25
C ASN A 901 14.27 20.91 27.78
N ASP A 902 14.90 21.94 28.29
CA ASP A 902 15.18 22.07 29.73
C ASP A 902 13.89 22.13 30.55
N TRP A 903 12.88 22.86 30.06
CA TRP A 903 11.61 22.96 30.77
C TRP A 903 10.85 21.64 30.74
N GLY A 904 10.74 21.01 29.58
CA GLY A 904 10.08 19.70 29.42
C GLY A 904 10.78 18.60 30.21
N THR A 905 12.13 18.63 30.29
CA THR A 905 12.92 17.71 31.10
C THR A 905 12.63 17.85 32.61
N THR A 906 12.52 19.12 33.08
CA THR A 906 12.26 19.41 34.49
C THR A 906 10.81 19.12 34.88
N TYR A 907 9.88 19.33 33.96
CA TYR A 907 8.43 19.17 34.16
C TYR A 907 8.03 17.68 34.16
N ALA A 908 8.61 16.85 33.31
CA ALA A 908 8.30 15.44 33.15
C ALA A 908 9.09 14.56 34.14
#